data_2d071c0428c91b7e6371e8933bcb5833
#
_entry.id   2d071c0428c91b7e6371e8933bcb5833
#
_cell.length_a   1.000
_cell.length_b   1.000
_cell.length_c   1.000
_cell.angle_alpha   90.00
_cell.angle_beta   90.00
_cell.angle_gamma   90.00
#
_symmetry.space_group_name_H-M   'P 1'
#
loop_
_entity.id
_entity.type
_entity.pdbx_description
1 polymer ?
#
loop_
_entity_poly.entity_id
_entity_poly.type
_entity_poly.pdbx_seq_one_letter_code
_entity_poly.pdbx_strand_id
1 'polypeptide(L)'
;MERGRVLRSVAVEWEEGKPEGCVEVVDGELEGLRIVRGQGSVAGGRFAFTSNGPCRLEIILKECCVNLGSGATIVTVRTAMNPFSFFLRDVCKEYPIFIPSYGVIVTEADDNRSYEQVEETIGVLGLQTKLKRIQSEDEGSYEEAAASMLDLRCPTWLGLSRDMRVFEVDFRGARLNGFWIQPMFHSRPVTLPESNNASTVYQFFVSRGIGCTKNVTRLLEEGMLPILHVTVSDEDVNYHITAFVTLERSRLTLENLRGTHFLVADGHADGHVFTEEQERQFQTLLLQEMKQDEETVLFVRVEAVNSAPAPRYAWFKSVFPTSSQPLKWFFDGDTGFGVYDTGRVFCVSKINGKPMPQEELAVLLKPKGKAIFDFYVPHRPISRERAEQLASQDFEARHIECRGFWKQKLETGAEIKLPEGRVEKMVKAGLLHLDIVTYGLEPEGTVAPTIGIYSPIGSESAPIIQFMDSMGWHNLAKRALMYFLDKQHEDGFMQNFDEYMLETGAVLWSIGEHYRYTRDDAWLKQITSKLLKSCEYIVNWRLRNKREELRGKGYGMIDGKVADPPDPYHQFMLNGYAYLGLSRVAEILCKLDPVQAERLLHEAEELKRDIRKALFDAMAKSPVVPLGDGTWCPSAPPWAEARGPLSLYVERGRWFSHLTFFCRDSLLGPLHLIFQEVIDPNEEAADMLLNYHTELMYTNNVAFSQPYYSPHPWVHLRRGEVKAFLKTYYNSFVSLADRETFTFWEHYPGVGSPHKTHEEGWFLMQTRWMLWMEQGQTLKLLPGIPRKWMENGKSIELNGVASYFGSISLRADSKLDQGKIEARVECSSERQPRIVELRLPHPHGKKATGVKGGVYDAQTETVRIEPFKDKAEVELSFE
;
A
#
# COMPACT_ATOMS: atom_id res chain seq x y z
N MET A 1 -18.77 4.17 34.43
CA MET A 1 -17.83 3.59 35.39
C MET A 1 -17.73 4.47 36.62
N GLU A 2 -18.00 3.93 37.80
CA GLU A 2 -17.92 4.67 39.05
C GLU A 2 -16.47 5.01 39.38
N ARG A 3 -16.15 6.30 39.55
CA ARG A 3 -14.85 6.75 40.05
C ARG A 3 -14.64 6.23 41.45
N GLY A 4 -13.57 5.44 41.68
CA GLY A 4 -13.18 4.97 42.98
C GLY A 4 -13.64 3.55 43.31
N ARG A 5 -14.12 2.75 42.37
CA ARG A 5 -14.38 1.34 42.58
C ARG A 5 -13.10 0.63 43.01
N VAL A 6 -13.17 -0.06 44.13
CA VAL A 6 -12.09 -0.91 44.65
C VAL A 6 -12.47 -2.36 44.37
N LEU A 7 -11.68 -3.07 43.61
CA LEU A 7 -11.83 -4.49 43.37
C LEU A 7 -10.72 -5.23 44.11
N ARG A 8 -11.12 -6.01 45.17
CA ARG A 8 -10.18 -6.72 46.04
C ARG A 8 -9.93 -8.14 45.62
N SER A 9 -10.82 -8.72 44.83
CA SER A 9 -10.63 -10.09 44.33
C SER A 9 -11.35 -10.33 43.03
N VAL A 10 -10.73 -11.15 42.21
CA VAL A 10 -11.27 -11.65 40.94
C VAL A 10 -11.17 -13.17 40.91
N ALA A 11 -12.05 -13.82 40.17
CA ALA A 11 -12.06 -15.27 40.04
C ALA A 11 -11.71 -15.65 38.60
N VAL A 12 -10.82 -16.63 38.43
CA VAL A 12 -10.50 -17.28 37.16
C VAL A 12 -11.00 -18.72 37.23
N GLU A 13 -11.83 -19.11 36.28
CA GLU A 13 -12.36 -20.47 36.19
C GLU A 13 -11.97 -21.06 34.83
N TRP A 14 -11.49 -22.31 34.89
CA TRP A 14 -11.22 -23.14 33.71
C TRP A 14 -12.35 -24.15 33.56
N GLU A 15 -12.80 -24.35 32.31
CA GLU A 15 -13.84 -25.31 31.95
C GLU A 15 -13.44 -26.74 32.41
N GLU A 16 -12.20 -27.12 32.05
CA GLU A 16 -11.61 -28.40 32.40
C GLU A 16 -10.07 -28.35 32.42
N GLY A 17 -9.45 -29.45 32.78
CA GLY A 17 -8.00 -29.60 32.73
C GLY A 17 -7.31 -29.54 34.10
N LYS A 18 -6.00 -29.48 34.09
CA LYS A 18 -5.13 -29.39 35.29
C LYS A 18 -4.26 -28.16 35.20
N PRO A 19 -4.81 -26.93 35.25
CA PRO A 19 -3.99 -25.74 35.16
C PRO A 19 -3.00 -25.68 36.32
N GLU A 20 -1.74 -25.49 35.98
CA GLU A 20 -0.64 -25.25 36.90
C GLU A 20 0.10 -23.99 36.47
N GLY A 21 0.40 -23.08 37.40
CA GLY A 21 1.08 -21.85 37.03
C GLY A 21 1.27 -20.89 38.20
N CYS A 22 1.41 -19.61 37.82
CA CYS A 22 1.52 -18.51 38.80
C CYS A 22 0.72 -17.31 38.35
N VAL A 23 0.47 -16.41 39.30
CA VAL A 23 -0.18 -15.11 39.08
C VAL A 23 0.85 -14.03 39.33
N GLU A 24 0.96 -13.11 38.34
CA GLU A 24 1.78 -11.89 38.44
C GLU A 24 0.83 -10.68 38.40
N VAL A 25 1.15 -9.64 39.13
CA VAL A 25 0.37 -8.39 39.16
C VAL A 25 1.32 -7.24 38.85
N VAL A 26 0.93 -6.39 37.92
CA VAL A 26 1.67 -5.18 37.54
C VAL A 26 0.83 -3.96 37.91
N ASP A 27 1.46 -2.95 38.47
CA ASP A 27 0.80 -1.76 39.02
C ASP A 27 -0.25 -2.12 40.09
N GLY A 28 0.11 -3.08 40.97
CA GLY A 28 -0.69 -3.58 42.07
C GLY A 28 0.07 -4.64 42.86
N GLU A 29 -0.53 -5.15 43.94
CA GLU A 29 0.07 -6.20 44.77
C GLU A 29 -0.88 -7.41 44.91
N LEU A 30 -0.33 -8.60 44.73
CA LEU A 30 -0.99 -9.86 45.05
C LEU A 30 -0.95 -10.09 46.57
N GLU A 31 -2.10 -10.20 47.21
CA GLU A 31 -2.21 -10.57 48.60
C GLU A 31 -2.21 -12.11 48.78
N GLY A 32 -2.91 -12.84 47.93
CA GLY A 32 -2.96 -14.29 47.96
C GLY A 32 -3.81 -14.95 46.91
N LEU A 33 -3.82 -16.29 46.96
CA LEU A 33 -4.62 -17.12 46.07
C LEU A 33 -5.49 -18.05 46.92
N ARG A 34 -6.74 -18.32 46.47
CA ARG A 34 -7.65 -19.26 47.14
C ARG A 34 -8.36 -20.16 46.12
N ILE A 35 -8.32 -21.46 46.32
CA ILE A 35 -9.11 -22.40 45.55
C ILE A 35 -10.57 -22.32 46.01
N VAL A 36 -11.47 -22.01 45.08
CA VAL A 36 -12.93 -21.91 45.31
C VAL A 36 -13.65 -23.17 44.82
N ARG A 37 -13.19 -23.73 43.69
CA ARG A 37 -13.75 -24.94 43.10
C ARG A 37 -12.62 -25.83 42.58
N GLY A 38 -12.73 -27.16 42.78
CA GLY A 38 -11.74 -28.15 42.39
C GLY A 38 -10.81 -28.53 43.55
N GLN A 39 -9.90 -29.47 43.30
CA GLN A 39 -8.88 -29.89 44.26
C GLN A 39 -7.52 -29.44 43.81
N GLY A 40 -6.72 -28.86 44.65
CA GLY A 40 -5.41 -28.33 44.27
C GLY A 40 -4.63 -27.73 45.42
N SER A 41 -3.54 -27.09 45.12
CA SER A 41 -2.66 -26.41 46.08
C SER A 41 -2.33 -24.99 45.61
N VAL A 42 -2.13 -24.09 46.54
CA VAL A 42 -1.65 -22.73 46.34
C VAL A 42 -0.51 -22.41 47.29
N ALA A 43 0.55 -21.77 46.81
CA ALA A 43 1.65 -21.33 47.63
C ALA A 43 2.43 -20.21 46.95
N GLY A 44 2.65 -19.08 47.62
CA GLY A 44 3.54 -18.01 47.13
C GLY A 44 3.21 -17.49 45.73
N GLY A 45 1.93 -17.28 45.43
CA GLY A 45 1.51 -16.82 44.08
C GLY A 45 1.46 -17.92 43.00
N ARG A 46 1.71 -19.18 43.38
CA ARG A 46 1.59 -20.35 42.49
C ARG A 46 0.34 -21.16 42.81
N PHE A 47 -0.18 -21.84 41.79
CA PHE A 47 -1.32 -22.75 41.91
C PHE A 47 -1.14 -24.00 41.08
N ALA A 48 -1.74 -25.09 41.48
CA ALA A 48 -1.83 -26.32 40.71
C ALA A 48 -3.13 -27.06 41.04
N PHE A 49 -3.90 -27.43 40.05
CA PHE A 49 -5.12 -28.23 40.19
C PHE A 49 -4.89 -29.70 39.81
N THR A 50 -5.55 -30.61 40.53
CA THR A 50 -5.43 -32.07 40.34
C THR A 50 -6.73 -32.72 39.87
N SER A 51 -7.80 -31.97 39.66
CA SER A 51 -9.13 -32.46 39.28
C SER A 51 -9.31 -32.60 37.75
N ASN A 52 -10.18 -33.56 37.36
CA ASN A 52 -10.69 -33.72 36.00
C ASN A 52 -12.08 -33.03 35.92
N GLY A 53 -12.13 -31.71 35.88
CA GLY A 53 -13.39 -30.97 35.82
C GLY A 53 -13.17 -29.49 36.09
N PRO A 54 -14.25 -28.66 36.11
CA PRO A 54 -14.12 -27.23 36.34
C PRO A 54 -13.33 -26.89 37.60
N CYS A 55 -12.40 -25.94 37.47
CA CYS A 55 -11.61 -25.46 38.61
C CYS A 55 -11.59 -23.93 38.63
N ARG A 56 -11.72 -23.38 39.86
CA ARG A 56 -11.85 -21.95 40.07
C ARG A 56 -10.86 -21.44 41.11
N LEU A 57 -10.08 -20.47 40.74
CA LEU A 57 -9.08 -19.77 41.54
C LEU A 57 -9.55 -18.34 41.82
N GLU A 58 -9.59 -17.97 43.08
CA GLU A 58 -9.74 -16.57 43.48
C GLU A 58 -8.35 -15.93 43.66
N ILE A 59 -8.16 -14.80 43.01
CA ILE A 59 -6.95 -13.97 43.10
C ILE A 59 -7.29 -12.81 44.02
N ILE A 60 -6.63 -12.71 45.15
CA ILE A 60 -6.86 -11.68 46.17
C ILE A 60 -5.79 -10.61 46.01
N LEU A 61 -6.24 -9.38 45.86
CA LEU A 61 -5.40 -8.21 45.60
C LEU A 61 -5.41 -7.26 46.79
N LYS A 62 -4.25 -6.70 47.11
CA LYS A 62 -4.09 -5.74 48.18
C LYS A 62 -4.39 -4.32 47.69
N GLU A 63 -5.39 -3.70 48.29
CA GLU A 63 -5.79 -2.30 48.06
C GLU A 63 -5.84 -1.82 46.60
N CYS A 64 -6.27 -2.68 45.68
CA CYS A 64 -6.32 -2.34 44.22
C CYS A 64 -7.55 -1.48 43.90
N CYS A 65 -7.31 -0.26 43.47
CA CYS A 65 -8.31 0.61 42.84
C CYS A 65 -8.37 0.35 41.36
N VAL A 66 -9.58 0.30 40.78
CA VAL A 66 -9.78 0.29 39.33
C VAL A 66 -9.34 1.63 38.77
N ASN A 67 -8.19 1.66 38.13
CA ASN A 67 -7.60 2.85 37.50
C ASN A 67 -7.82 2.81 36.00
N LEU A 68 -8.29 3.93 35.41
CA LEU A 68 -8.58 4.06 33.99
C LEU A 68 -7.40 4.63 33.19
N GLY A 69 -6.39 5.19 33.88
CA GLY A 69 -5.25 5.83 33.24
C GLY A 69 -3.99 4.95 33.14
N SER A 70 -2.88 5.60 32.91
CA SER A 70 -1.56 4.99 33.06
C SER A 70 -1.37 4.44 34.46
N GLY A 71 -0.80 3.24 34.58
CA GLY A 71 -0.71 2.52 35.87
C GLY A 71 -1.97 1.70 36.19
N ALA A 72 -2.81 1.40 35.21
CA ALA A 72 -3.91 0.45 35.36
C ALA A 72 -3.35 -0.94 35.70
N THR A 73 -3.90 -1.55 36.76
CA THR A 73 -3.46 -2.87 37.23
C THR A 73 -3.73 -3.94 36.19
N ILE A 74 -2.67 -4.71 35.84
CA ILE A 74 -2.74 -5.87 34.96
C ILE A 74 -2.48 -7.12 35.77
N VAL A 75 -3.36 -8.09 35.64
CA VAL A 75 -3.20 -9.42 36.19
C VAL A 75 -2.82 -10.38 35.11
N THR A 76 -1.68 -11.06 35.27
CA THR A 76 -1.18 -12.09 34.34
C THR A 76 -1.30 -13.45 34.99
N VAL A 77 -2.01 -14.36 34.35
CA VAL A 77 -2.12 -15.76 34.72
C VAL A 77 -1.22 -16.57 33.79
N ARG A 78 -0.10 -17.04 34.32
CA ARG A 78 0.86 -17.85 33.58
C ARG A 78 0.61 -19.31 33.78
N THR A 79 0.14 -19.98 32.75
CA THR A 79 0.06 -21.44 32.69
C THR A 79 1.04 -21.95 31.61
N ALA A 80 1.32 -23.26 31.65
CA ALA A 80 2.22 -23.86 30.66
C ALA A 80 1.65 -23.86 29.23
N MET A 81 0.32 -23.85 29.06
CA MET A 81 -0.35 -23.95 27.78
C MET A 81 -0.89 -22.60 27.29
N ASN A 82 -1.69 -21.94 28.10
CA ASN A 82 -2.46 -20.76 27.68
C ASN A 82 -2.26 -19.61 28.70
N PRO A 83 -1.10 -18.94 28.71
CA PRO A 83 -0.89 -17.77 29.53
C PRO A 83 -1.69 -16.58 28.98
N PHE A 84 -2.30 -15.79 29.86
CA PHE A 84 -3.05 -14.61 29.44
C PHE A 84 -3.00 -13.51 30.51
N SER A 85 -3.30 -12.30 30.07
CA SER A 85 -3.40 -11.13 30.94
C SER A 85 -4.73 -10.40 30.75
N PHE A 86 -5.15 -9.66 31.74
CA PHE A 86 -6.32 -8.80 31.64
C PHE A 86 -6.13 -7.53 32.49
N PHE A 87 -6.77 -6.44 32.08
CA PHE A 87 -6.88 -5.27 32.95
C PHE A 87 -7.88 -5.52 34.06
N LEU A 88 -7.51 -5.22 35.28
CA LEU A 88 -8.43 -5.30 36.42
C LEU A 88 -9.66 -4.39 36.22
N ARG A 89 -9.48 -3.26 35.57
CA ARG A 89 -10.55 -2.29 35.22
C ARG A 89 -11.63 -2.87 34.30
N ASP A 90 -11.31 -3.91 33.52
CA ASP A 90 -12.23 -4.51 32.53
C ASP A 90 -13.05 -5.66 33.12
N VAL A 91 -12.72 -6.12 34.30
CA VAL A 91 -13.50 -7.16 35.01
C VAL A 91 -14.81 -6.59 35.49
N CYS A 92 -15.92 -7.17 35.05
CA CYS A 92 -17.26 -6.72 35.34
C CYS A 92 -18.25 -7.90 35.38
N LYS A 93 -19.23 -7.87 36.32
CA LYS A 93 -20.27 -8.92 36.39
C LYS A 93 -21.17 -8.94 35.16
N GLU A 94 -21.48 -7.76 34.58
CA GLU A 94 -22.37 -7.67 33.44
C GLU A 94 -21.73 -8.27 32.19
N TYR A 95 -20.41 -8.10 32.03
CA TYR A 95 -19.62 -8.53 30.89
C TYR A 95 -18.36 -9.26 31.37
N PRO A 96 -18.45 -10.54 31.76
CA PRO A 96 -17.28 -11.31 32.16
C PRO A 96 -16.28 -11.46 31.04
N ILE A 97 -15.00 -11.58 31.37
CA ILE A 97 -13.97 -11.87 30.38
C ILE A 97 -14.06 -13.35 30.05
N PHE A 98 -14.62 -13.67 28.85
CA PHE A 98 -14.81 -15.04 28.38
C PHE A 98 -13.86 -15.32 27.21
N ILE A 99 -12.92 -16.24 27.41
CA ILE A 99 -11.88 -16.60 26.44
C ILE A 99 -12.09 -18.05 26.01
N PRO A 100 -12.99 -18.35 25.07
CA PRO A 100 -13.34 -19.72 24.68
C PRO A 100 -12.16 -20.49 24.09
N SER A 101 -11.24 -19.84 23.36
CA SER A 101 -10.03 -20.48 22.84
C SER A 101 -9.10 -21.04 23.94
N TYR A 102 -9.24 -20.53 25.17
CA TYR A 102 -8.44 -20.99 26.32
C TYR A 102 -9.29 -21.77 27.34
N GLY A 103 -10.60 -21.91 27.09
CA GLY A 103 -11.54 -22.52 28.03
C GLY A 103 -11.57 -21.79 29.38
N VAL A 104 -11.54 -20.44 29.38
CA VAL A 104 -11.36 -19.64 30.61
C VAL A 104 -12.38 -18.52 30.68
N ILE A 105 -12.91 -18.30 31.91
CA ILE A 105 -13.63 -17.07 32.26
C ILE A 105 -12.91 -16.33 33.39
N VAL A 106 -13.02 -14.98 33.38
CA VAL A 106 -12.60 -14.13 34.50
C VAL A 106 -13.81 -13.29 34.94
N THR A 107 -14.13 -13.35 36.23
CA THR A 107 -15.28 -12.67 36.84
C THR A 107 -14.87 -11.94 38.12
N GLU A 108 -15.75 -11.12 38.68
CA GLU A 108 -15.62 -10.70 40.07
C GLU A 108 -15.74 -11.92 40.99
N ALA A 109 -15.04 -11.93 42.10
CA ALA A 109 -15.00 -13.12 42.98
C ALA A 109 -16.37 -13.54 43.58
N ASP A 110 -17.27 -12.58 43.74
CA ASP A 110 -18.66 -12.81 44.22
C ASP A 110 -19.66 -13.18 43.09
N ASP A 111 -19.24 -13.24 41.85
CA ASP A 111 -20.01 -13.82 40.76
C ASP A 111 -19.86 -15.34 40.75
N ASN A 112 -20.97 -16.04 41.02
CA ASN A 112 -20.97 -17.49 41.17
C ASN A 112 -21.34 -18.27 39.89
N ARG A 113 -21.49 -17.57 38.74
CA ARG A 113 -21.74 -18.24 37.45
C ARG A 113 -20.58 -19.16 37.08
N SER A 114 -20.93 -20.35 36.59
CA SER A 114 -19.93 -21.27 36.03
C SER A 114 -19.57 -20.90 34.58
N TYR A 115 -18.51 -21.53 34.07
CA TYR A 115 -18.11 -21.40 32.65
C TYR A 115 -19.29 -21.63 31.72
N GLU A 116 -20.01 -22.74 31.87
CA GLU A 116 -21.15 -23.08 31.00
C GLU A 116 -22.29 -22.05 31.12
N GLN A 117 -22.56 -21.50 32.30
CA GLN A 117 -23.60 -20.46 32.47
C GLN A 117 -23.21 -19.14 31.78
N VAL A 118 -21.93 -18.80 31.79
CA VAL A 118 -21.44 -17.61 31.04
C VAL A 118 -21.48 -17.88 29.55
N GLU A 119 -21.05 -19.03 29.07
CA GLU A 119 -21.13 -19.45 27.70
C GLU A 119 -22.54 -19.42 27.16
N GLU A 120 -23.52 -20.02 27.89
CA GLU A 120 -24.93 -19.98 27.53
C GLU A 120 -25.45 -18.55 27.46
N THR A 121 -25.11 -17.70 28.45
CA THR A 121 -25.50 -16.28 28.47
C THR A 121 -25.05 -15.54 27.26
N ILE A 122 -23.79 -15.74 26.85
CA ILE A 122 -23.21 -15.09 25.63
C ILE A 122 -23.80 -15.70 24.37
N GLY A 123 -23.97 -17.02 24.31
CA GLY A 123 -24.56 -17.73 23.18
C GLY A 123 -25.99 -17.30 22.86
N VAL A 124 -26.79 -17.04 23.87
CA VAL A 124 -28.19 -16.56 23.71
C VAL A 124 -28.26 -15.19 23.06
N LEU A 125 -27.21 -14.35 23.16
CA LEU A 125 -27.17 -13.04 22.50
C LEU A 125 -27.13 -13.14 20.97
N GLY A 126 -26.66 -14.27 20.42
CA GLY A 126 -26.61 -14.50 18.98
C GLY A 126 -25.73 -13.50 18.23
N LEU A 127 -24.76 -12.89 18.92
CA LEU A 127 -23.86 -11.89 18.33
C LEU A 127 -22.75 -12.56 17.52
N GLN A 128 -22.13 -11.79 16.66
CA GLN A 128 -21.03 -12.24 15.80
C GLN A 128 -19.83 -11.29 15.94
N THR A 129 -18.62 -11.83 15.78
CA THR A 129 -17.43 -11.00 15.61
C THR A 129 -17.56 -10.18 14.31
N LYS A 130 -16.89 -9.04 14.23
CA LYS A 130 -16.87 -8.25 12.98
C LYS A 130 -16.44 -9.09 11.78
N LEU A 131 -15.42 -9.94 11.95
CA LEU A 131 -14.95 -10.79 10.86
C LEU A 131 -15.99 -11.79 10.39
N LYS A 132 -16.68 -12.48 11.31
CA LYS A 132 -17.79 -13.39 10.98
C LYS A 132 -18.94 -12.66 10.29
N ARG A 133 -19.28 -11.46 10.76
CA ARG A 133 -20.31 -10.62 10.13
C ARG A 133 -19.93 -10.27 8.69
N ILE A 134 -18.70 -9.80 8.45
CA ILE A 134 -18.20 -9.51 7.11
C ILE A 134 -18.29 -10.75 6.19
N GLN A 135 -17.95 -11.93 6.69
CA GLN A 135 -18.08 -13.18 5.94
C GLN A 135 -19.54 -13.57 5.64
N SER A 136 -20.51 -13.11 6.45
CA SER A 136 -21.94 -13.37 6.23
C SER A 136 -22.62 -12.35 5.30
N GLU A 137 -22.08 -11.13 5.17
CA GLU A 137 -22.56 -10.06 4.28
C GLU A 137 -22.38 -10.43 2.78
N ASP A 138 -22.94 -9.63 1.89
CA ASP A 138 -22.65 -9.71 0.46
C ASP A 138 -21.21 -9.30 0.18
N GLU A 139 -20.71 -9.66 -1.01
CA GLU A 139 -19.39 -9.23 -1.44
C GLU A 139 -19.33 -7.71 -1.60
N GLY A 140 -18.28 -7.08 -1.05
CA GLY A 140 -18.04 -5.64 -1.18
C GLY A 140 -17.95 -5.20 -2.65
N SER A 141 -18.34 -3.95 -2.92
CA SER A 141 -18.30 -3.37 -4.26
C SER A 141 -17.75 -1.96 -4.26
N TYR A 142 -17.34 -1.48 -5.44
CA TYR A 142 -16.91 -0.10 -5.62
C TYR A 142 -18.02 0.89 -5.23
N GLU A 143 -19.27 0.62 -5.66
CA GLU A 143 -20.41 1.50 -5.45
C GLU A 143 -20.72 1.66 -3.96
N GLU A 144 -20.67 0.56 -3.21
CA GLU A 144 -20.86 0.58 -1.74
C GLU A 144 -19.76 1.37 -1.05
N ALA A 145 -18.49 1.10 -1.39
CA ALA A 145 -17.35 1.80 -0.84
C ALA A 145 -17.41 3.30 -1.18
N ALA A 146 -17.72 3.66 -2.43
CA ALA A 146 -17.82 5.04 -2.88
C ALA A 146 -18.95 5.83 -2.21
N ALA A 147 -20.04 5.17 -1.83
CA ALA A 147 -21.15 5.79 -1.11
C ALA A 147 -20.79 6.12 0.36
N SER A 148 -19.85 5.38 0.95
CA SER A 148 -19.47 5.50 2.37
C SER A 148 -18.20 6.33 2.61
N MET A 149 -17.40 6.61 1.57
CA MET A 149 -16.12 7.29 1.67
C MET A 149 -16.15 8.68 1.02
N LEU A 150 -15.32 9.59 1.50
CA LEU A 150 -15.13 10.90 0.89
C LEU A 150 -14.59 10.77 -0.53
N ASP A 151 -15.05 11.65 -1.42
CA ASP A 151 -14.48 11.78 -2.76
C ASP A 151 -13.23 12.66 -2.69
N LEU A 152 -12.07 12.03 -2.57
CA LEU A 152 -10.79 12.72 -2.48
C LEU A 152 -10.35 13.20 -3.86
N ARG A 153 -9.80 14.40 -3.88
CA ARG A 153 -9.24 15.04 -5.08
C ARG A 153 -7.75 15.25 -4.89
N CYS A 154 -6.97 14.87 -5.89
CA CYS A 154 -5.52 14.95 -5.87
C CYS A 154 -5.03 15.87 -6.98
N PRO A 155 -3.98 16.69 -6.80
CA PRO A 155 -3.23 17.26 -7.91
C PRO A 155 -2.74 16.14 -8.83
N THR A 156 -2.54 16.42 -10.10
CA THR A 156 -2.06 15.43 -11.08
C THR A 156 -0.63 15.74 -11.46
N TRP A 157 0.23 14.74 -11.41
CA TRP A 157 1.58 14.84 -11.97
C TRP A 157 1.58 14.41 -13.42
N LEU A 158 2.06 15.30 -14.30
CA LEU A 158 2.30 15.03 -15.70
C LEU A 158 3.81 15.09 -15.95
N GLY A 159 4.36 14.07 -16.57
CA GLY A 159 5.79 13.95 -16.80
C GLY A 159 6.10 12.96 -17.91
N LEU A 160 7.38 12.61 -18.04
CA LEU A 160 7.88 11.59 -18.95
C LEU A 160 8.50 10.44 -18.17
N SER A 161 8.60 9.27 -18.79
CA SER A 161 9.33 8.14 -18.20
C SER A 161 10.76 8.51 -17.83
N ARG A 162 11.21 8.14 -16.64
CA ARG A 162 12.61 8.32 -16.15
C ARG A 162 13.05 9.76 -15.89
N ASP A 163 12.24 10.78 -16.20
CA ASP A 163 12.63 12.20 -16.11
C ASP A 163 12.02 12.85 -14.85
N MET A 164 12.87 13.41 -13.98
CA MET A 164 12.40 14.05 -12.74
C MET A 164 11.74 15.42 -12.97
N ARG A 165 11.74 15.94 -14.21
CA ARG A 165 11.11 17.21 -14.58
C ARG A 165 9.62 17.00 -14.82
N VAL A 166 8.85 17.00 -13.77
CA VAL A 166 7.40 16.79 -13.78
C VAL A 166 6.65 18.10 -13.58
N PHE A 167 5.38 18.12 -13.94
CA PHE A 167 4.47 19.23 -13.68
C PHE A 167 3.35 18.74 -12.76
N GLU A 168 3.24 19.35 -11.57
CA GLU A 168 2.07 19.19 -10.75
C GLU A 168 1.01 20.19 -11.23
N VAL A 169 -0.18 19.70 -11.57
CA VAL A 169 -1.27 20.53 -12.07
C VAL A 169 -2.54 20.33 -11.26
N ASP A 170 -3.24 21.44 -10.97
CA ASP A 170 -4.58 21.39 -10.40
C ASP A 170 -5.51 22.36 -11.17
N PHE A 171 -6.33 21.80 -12.04
CA PHE A 171 -7.27 22.54 -12.88
C PHE A 171 -8.70 22.51 -12.32
N ARG A 172 -8.83 22.43 -11.00
CA ARG A 172 -10.12 22.54 -10.29
C ARG A 172 -10.34 23.93 -9.72
N GLY A 173 -9.29 24.72 -9.59
CA GLY A 173 -9.33 26.02 -8.96
C GLY A 173 -9.43 25.98 -7.42
N ALA A 174 -9.14 24.85 -6.80
CA ALA A 174 -9.28 24.66 -5.35
C ALA A 174 -8.17 25.37 -4.55
N ARG A 175 -6.97 25.47 -5.12
CA ARG A 175 -5.84 26.20 -4.53
C ARG A 175 -5.60 27.50 -5.28
N LEU A 176 -5.08 28.51 -4.61
CA LEU A 176 -4.58 29.77 -5.20
C LEU A 176 -5.60 30.56 -6.04
N ASN A 177 -6.89 30.29 -5.91
CA ASN A 177 -7.96 30.97 -6.65
C ASN A 177 -7.82 30.91 -8.18
N GLY A 178 -7.13 29.87 -8.74
CA GLY A 178 -6.92 29.71 -10.19
C GLY A 178 -6.60 28.27 -10.54
N PHE A 179 -6.60 28.00 -11.85
CA PHE A 179 -5.95 26.78 -12.35
C PHE A 179 -4.44 27.00 -12.28
N TRP A 180 -3.71 26.06 -11.69
CA TRP A 180 -2.29 26.23 -11.47
C TRP A 180 -1.44 25.09 -12.00
N ILE A 181 -0.21 25.46 -12.33
CA ILE A 181 0.83 24.59 -12.86
C ILE A 181 2.09 24.86 -12.05
N GLN A 182 2.63 23.83 -11.42
CA GLN A 182 3.89 23.94 -10.70
C GLN A 182 4.94 23.01 -11.32
N PRO A 183 5.93 23.54 -12.02
CA PRO A 183 7.08 22.74 -12.43
C PRO A 183 7.84 22.24 -11.21
N MET A 184 8.14 20.94 -11.20
CA MET A 184 8.78 20.25 -10.10
C MET A 184 10.01 19.50 -10.58
N PHE A 185 11.08 19.52 -9.79
CA PHE A 185 12.15 18.53 -9.86
C PHE A 185 11.81 17.43 -8.86
N HIS A 186 11.18 16.38 -9.30
CA HIS A 186 10.59 15.35 -8.46
C HIS A 186 9.69 15.99 -7.38
N SER A 187 10.09 15.97 -6.09
CA SER A 187 9.29 16.52 -4.98
C SER A 187 9.51 18.01 -4.72
N ARG A 188 10.50 18.62 -5.35
CA ARG A 188 10.88 20.00 -5.08
C ARG A 188 10.43 20.95 -6.18
N PRO A 189 9.69 22.01 -5.85
CA PRO A 189 9.33 23.04 -6.82
C PRO A 189 10.56 23.65 -7.49
N VAL A 190 10.43 23.96 -8.77
CA VAL A 190 11.45 24.69 -9.50
C VAL A 190 11.60 26.08 -8.92
N THR A 191 12.83 26.46 -8.59
CA THR A 191 13.20 27.80 -8.16
C THR A 191 13.90 28.54 -9.28
N LEU A 192 13.60 29.83 -9.47
CA LEU A 192 14.12 30.64 -10.56
C LEU A 192 14.92 31.82 -10.02
N PRO A 193 15.99 32.26 -10.71
CA PRO A 193 16.69 33.51 -10.41
C PRO A 193 15.74 34.73 -10.41
N GLU A 194 14.77 34.75 -11.31
CA GLU A 194 13.75 35.82 -11.44
C GLU A 194 12.90 36.00 -10.20
N SER A 195 12.74 34.92 -9.41
CA SER A 195 12.00 34.96 -8.14
C SER A 195 12.92 34.93 -6.91
N ASN A 196 14.17 35.37 -7.07
CA ASN A 196 15.16 35.35 -5.98
C ASN A 196 15.37 33.93 -5.40
N ASN A 197 15.35 32.93 -6.28
CA ASN A 197 15.40 31.49 -5.96
C ASN A 197 14.22 30.98 -5.08
N ALA A 198 13.10 31.70 -5.08
CA ALA A 198 11.85 31.18 -4.54
C ALA A 198 11.14 30.29 -5.57
N SER A 199 10.25 29.45 -5.10
CA SER A 199 9.41 28.64 -5.98
C SER A 199 8.44 29.51 -6.79
N THR A 200 8.20 29.12 -8.04
CA THR A 200 7.28 29.80 -8.92
C THR A 200 6.15 28.87 -9.34
N VAL A 201 4.93 29.36 -9.19
CA VAL A 201 3.70 28.71 -9.65
C VAL A 201 3.13 29.52 -10.80
N TYR A 202 2.74 28.85 -11.87
CA TYR A 202 2.05 29.46 -13.00
C TYR A 202 0.54 29.26 -12.84
N GLN A 203 -0.21 30.31 -13.17
CA GLN A 203 -1.67 30.30 -13.14
C GLN A 203 -2.25 30.77 -14.47
N PHE A 204 -3.42 30.31 -14.81
CA PHE A 204 -4.22 30.79 -15.93
C PHE A 204 -5.70 30.75 -15.55
N PHE A 205 -6.53 31.47 -16.33
CA PHE A 205 -7.98 31.44 -16.12
C PHE A 205 -8.71 31.17 -17.43
N VAL A 206 -9.77 30.41 -17.29
CA VAL A 206 -10.82 30.27 -18.33
C VAL A 206 -12.16 30.63 -17.72
N SER A 207 -13.15 30.92 -18.55
CA SER A 207 -14.47 31.38 -18.10
C SER A 207 -14.45 32.80 -17.47
N ARG A 208 -15.57 33.21 -16.90
CA ARG A 208 -15.67 34.46 -16.15
C ARG A 208 -14.99 34.42 -14.78
N GLY A 209 -14.31 33.34 -14.48
CA GLY A 209 -13.59 33.11 -13.24
C GLY A 209 -14.16 31.96 -12.43
N ILE A 210 -13.38 31.49 -11.44
CA ILE A 210 -13.65 30.27 -10.66
C ILE A 210 -15.03 30.30 -9.99
N GLY A 211 -15.45 31.47 -9.47
CA GLY A 211 -16.76 31.59 -8.84
C GLY A 211 -17.96 31.41 -9.79
N CYS A 212 -17.73 31.45 -11.10
CA CYS A 212 -18.76 31.28 -12.12
C CYS A 212 -18.75 29.85 -12.71
N THR A 213 -17.71 29.07 -12.45
CA THR A 213 -17.59 27.71 -13.01
C THR A 213 -18.40 26.71 -12.20
N LYS A 214 -18.98 25.76 -12.90
CA LYS A 214 -19.70 24.61 -12.33
C LYS A 214 -19.24 23.31 -13.02
N ASN A 215 -19.49 22.18 -12.35
CA ASN A 215 -19.29 20.85 -12.92
C ASN A 215 -17.88 20.65 -13.51
N VAL A 216 -16.84 20.98 -12.73
CA VAL A 216 -15.47 20.65 -13.11
C VAL A 216 -15.29 19.14 -12.99
N THR A 217 -15.02 18.48 -14.11
CA THR A 217 -14.74 17.03 -14.18
C THR A 217 -13.38 16.82 -14.83
N ARG A 218 -12.68 15.77 -14.39
CA ARG A 218 -11.35 15.40 -14.91
C ARG A 218 -11.36 13.95 -15.34
N LEU A 219 -10.56 13.60 -16.30
CA LEU A 219 -10.30 12.22 -16.67
C LEU A 219 -8.93 12.12 -17.36
N LEU A 220 -8.32 10.95 -17.27
CA LEU A 220 -7.16 10.63 -18.09
C LEU A 220 -7.62 10.21 -19.49
N GLU A 221 -6.81 10.44 -20.54
CA GLU A 221 -7.14 10.03 -21.91
C GLU A 221 -7.32 8.51 -21.98
N GLU A 222 -8.39 8.08 -22.66
CA GLU A 222 -8.84 6.69 -22.69
C GLU A 222 -9.10 6.09 -21.27
N GLY A 223 -9.11 6.95 -20.23
CA GLY A 223 -9.27 6.60 -18.84
C GLY A 223 -8.02 6.02 -18.17
N MET A 224 -6.82 6.15 -18.75
CA MET A 224 -5.60 5.53 -18.22
C MET A 224 -4.29 6.22 -18.62
N LEU A 225 -4.23 6.95 -19.74
CA LEU A 225 -2.99 7.55 -20.22
C LEU A 225 -2.71 8.87 -19.49
N PRO A 226 -1.44 9.23 -19.21
CA PRO A 226 -1.07 10.47 -18.51
C PRO A 226 -1.22 11.71 -19.38
N ILE A 227 -2.40 11.90 -19.93
CA ILE A 227 -2.90 13.04 -20.66
C ILE A 227 -4.19 13.45 -19.98
N LEU A 228 -4.20 14.63 -19.38
CA LEU A 228 -5.31 15.09 -18.53
C LEU A 228 -6.34 15.84 -19.38
N HIS A 229 -7.59 15.41 -19.29
CA HIS A 229 -8.73 16.13 -19.82
C HIS A 229 -9.55 16.72 -18.67
N VAL A 230 -9.91 18.00 -18.80
CA VAL A 230 -10.77 18.69 -17.84
C VAL A 230 -11.90 19.40 -18.56
N THR A 231 -13.11 19.25 -18.09
CA THR A 231 -14.28 19.99 -18.57
C THR A 231 -14.74 20.95 -17.50
N VAL A 232 -14.86 22.22 -17.89
CA VAL A 232 -15.35 23.31 -17.01
C VAL A 232 -16.55 23.94 -17.69
N SER A 233 -17.66 24.05 -17.00
CA SER A 233 -18.87 24.70 -17.50
C SER A 233 -19.08 26.06 -16.86
N ASP A 234 -19.28 27.08 -17.68
CA ASP A 234 -19.71 28.42 -17.34
C ASP A 234 -20.98 28.77 -18.11
N GLU A 235 -22.14 28.42 -17.52
CA GLU A 235 -23.46 28.48 -18.16
C GLU A 235 -23.48 27.79 -19.53
N ASP A 236 -23.60 28.55 -20.60
CA ASP A 236 -23.70 28.05 -21.97
C ASP A 236 -22.35 27.81 -22.65
N VAL A 237 -21.24 28.14 -22.00
CA VAL A 237 -19.90 27.95 -22.57
C VAL A 237 -19.19 26.82 -21.80
N ASN A 238 -18.82 25.75 -22.51
CA ASN A 238 -18.03 24.67 -21.97
C ASN A 238 -16.59 24.83 -22.45
N TYR A 239 -15.64 24.68 -21.50
CA TYR A 239 -14.20 24.73 -21.74
C TYR A 239 -13.66 23.31 -21.58
N HIS A 240 -13.15 22.73 -22.66
CA HIS A 240 -12.49 21.44 -22.66
C HIS A 240 -10.99 21.68 -22.69
N ILE A 241 -10.31 21.26 -21.61
CA ILE A 241 -8.88 21.43 -21.44
C ILE A 241 -8.22 20.08 -21.68
N THR A 242 -7.20 20.04 -22.54
CA THR A 242 -6.32 18.87 -22.74
C THR A 242 -4.90 19.29 -22.36
N ALA A 243 -4.26 18.54 -21.45
CA ALA A 243 -2.91 18.83 -20.98
C ALA A 243 -2.04 17.57 -20.98
N PHE A 244 -0.81 17.68 -21.51
CA PHE A 244 0.17 16.60 -21.56
C PHE A 244 1.60 17.15 -21.61
N VAL A 245 2.58 16.30 -21.28
CA VAL A 245 4.00 16.66 -21.31
C VAL A 245 4.68 15.98 -22.49
N THR A 246 5.57 16.71 -23.15
CA THR A 246 6.43 16.20 -24.22
C THR A 246 7.79 16.88 -24.18
N LEU A 247 8.69 16.48 -25.11
CA LEU A 247 10.00 17.12 -25.28
C LEU A 247 9.86 18.45 -26.07
N GLU A 248 10.72 19.41 -25.79
CA GLU A 248 10.68 20.73 -26.41
C GLU A 248 10.87 20.66 -27.93
N ARG A 249 11.84 19.88 -28.42
CA ARG A 249 12.24 19.81 -29.83
C ARG A 249 12.17 18.42 -30.41
N SER A 250 12.70 17.45 -29.65
CA SER A 250 12.78 16.08 -30.11
C SER A 250 11.40 15.43 -30.15
N ARG A 251 11.27 14.40 -30.99
CA ARG A 251 10.08 13.55 -30.98
C ARG A 251 10.07 12.70 -29.72
N LEU A 252 8.91 12.53 -29.12
CA LEU A 252 8.75 11.66 -27.97
C LEU A 252 8.66 10.20 -28.42
N THR A 253 9.77 9.48 -28.29
CA THR A 253 9.88 8.04 -28.56
C THR A 253 10.69 7.38 -27.46
N LEU A 254 10.63 6.04 -27.36
CA LEU A 254 11.41 5.31 -26.36
C LEU A 254 12.93 5.52 -26.53
N GLU A 255 13.38 5.69 -27.76
CA GLU A 255 14.80 5.88 -28.08
C GLU A 255 15.30 7.29 -27.76
N ASN A 256 14.42 8.29 -27.77
CA ASN A 256 14.77 9.69 -27.50
C ASN A 256 14.67 10.07 -26.01
N LEU A 257 14.14 9.17 -25.18
CA LEU A 257 14.15 9.39 -23.76
C LEU A 257 15.57 9.26 -23.21
N ARG A 258 16.01 10.29 -22.50
CA ARG A 258 17.28 10.24 -21.74
C ARG A 258 17.05 9.91 -20.27
N GLY A 259 16.01 10.50 -19.68
CA GLY A 259 15.76 10.45 -18.24
C GLY A 259 16.71 11.33 -17.41
N THR A 260 16.71 11.11 -16.11
CA THR A 260 17.55 11.81 -15.13
C THR A 260 18.36 10.82 -14.31
N HIS A 261 19.63 11.08 -14.08
CA HIS A 261 20.46 10.19 -13.26
C HIS A 261 19.83 9.97 -11.87
N PHE A 262 19.72 8.71 -11.44
CA PHE A 262 18.99 8.32 -10.24
C PHE A 262 19.44 9.04 -8.95
N LEU A 263 20.75 9.32 -8.78
CA LEU A 263 21.24 10.08 -7.60
C LEU A 263 20.76 11.53 -7.61
N VAL A 264 20.62 12.14 -8.78
CA VAL A 264 20.10 13.52 -8.86
C VAL A 264 18.63 13.57 -8.55
N ALA A 265 17.87 12.61 -9.08
CA ALA A 265 16.45 12.48 -8.75
C ALA A 265 16.23 12.18 -7.25
N ASP A 266 17.02 11.25 -6.69
CA ASP A 266 16.98 10.92 -5.27
C ASP A 266 17.34 12.14 -4.39
N GLY A 267 18.36 12.90 -4.77
CA GLY A 267 18.75 14.14 -4.07
C GLY A 267 17.66 15.23 -4.06
N HIS A 268 16.65 15.13 -4.92
CA HIS A 268 15.47 15.99 -4.94
C HIS A 268 14.24 15.34 -4.31
N ALA A 269 14.38 14.16 -3.73
CA ALA A 269 13.35 13.48 -2.97
C ALA A 269 13.47 13.78 -1.48
N ASP A 270 12.39 13.63 -0.73
CA ASP A 270 12.42 13.76 0.72
C ASP A 270 12.94 12.47 1.36
N GLY A 271 13.76 12.61 2.40
CA GLY A 271 14.26 11.51 3.21
C GLY A 271 15.45 10.73 2.62
N HIS A 272 16.09 11.20 1.54
CA HIS A 272 17.26 10.54 0.99
C HIS A 272 18.44 10.50 1.99
N VAL A 273 19.22 9.43 1.92
CA VAL A 273 20.49 9.26 2.66
C VAL A 273 21.56 8.84 1.67
N PHE A 274 22.62 9.62 1.57
CA PHE A 274 23.78 9.31 0.73
C PHE A 274 24.97 8.81 1.53
N THR A 275 25.76 7.92 0.95
CA THR A 275 27.12 7.67 1.40
C THR A 275 27.99 8.86 1.02
N GLU A 276 29.18 9.01 1.64
CA GLU A 276 30.13 10.08 1.31
C GLU A 276 30.53 10.08 -0.17
N GLU A 277 30.66 8.90 -0.77
CA GLU A 277 30.97 8.75 -2.20
C GLU A 277 29.83 9.22 -3.07
N GLN A 278 28.59 8.85 -2.73
CA GLN A 278 27.40 9.28 -3.46
C GLN A 278 27.17 10.78 -3.34
N GLU A 279 27.46 11.39 -2.17
CA GLU A 279 27.39 12.85 -2.03
C GLU A 279 28.36 13.57 -2.98
N ARG A 280 29.60 13.07 -3.12
CA ARG A 280 30.59 13.61 -4.07
C ARG A 280 30.12 13.45 -5.54
N GLN A 281 29.55 12.29 -5.86
CA GLN A 281 29.01 12.02 -7.19
C GLN A 281 27.81 12.91 -7.49
N PHE A 282 26.91 13.06 -6.53
CA PHE A 282 25.71 13.90 -6.65
C PHE A 282 26.04 15.34 -7.02
N GLN A 283 27.01 15.98 -6.34
CA GLN A 283 27.40 17.36 -6.64
C GLN A 283 27.93 17.53 -8.07
N THR A 284 28.64 16.54 -8.59
CA THR A 284 29.14 16.56 -9.97
C THR A 284 28.02 16.35 -10.98
N LEU A 285 27.16 15.35 -10.75
CA LEU A 285 26.06 14.98 -11.62
C LEU A 285 24.96 16.05 -11.67
N LEU A 286 24.69 16.70 -10.55
CA LEU A 286 23.74 17.79 -10.46
C LEU A 286 24.04 18.92 -11.45
N LEU A 287 25.33 19.32 -11.55
CA LEU A 287 25.74 20.36 -12.49
C LEU A 287 25.54 19.94 -13.96
N GLN A 288 25.66 18.67 -14.26
CA GLN A 288 25.43 18.12 -15.60
C GLN A 288 23.93 18.03 -15.93
N GLU A 289 23.15 17.48 -15.02
CA GLU A 289 21.70 17.33 -15.18
C GLU A 289 20.98 18.68 -15.28
N MET A 290 21.41 19.68 -14.52
CA MET A 290 20.84 21.03 -14.57
C MET A 290 21.22 21.84 -15.81
N LYS A 291 22.16 21.36 -16.65
CA LYS A 291 22.57 22.01 -17.89
C LYS A 291 21.97 21.38 -19.15
N GLN A 292 20.92 20.58 -19.03
CA GLN A 292 20.29 19.98 -20.22
C GLN A 292 19.83 21.04 -21.22
N ASP A 293 20.13 20.80 -22.50
CA ASP A 293 19.83 21.74 -23.58
C ASP A 293 18.37 21.69 -24.05
N GLU A 294 17.62 20.67 -23.68
CA GLU A 294 16.22 20.49 -24.04
C GLU A 294 15.34 20.39 -22.80
N GLU A 295 14.27 21.16 -22.76
CA GLU A 295 13.28 21.12 -21.66
C GLU A 295 12.19 20.07 -21.94
N THR A 296 11.55 19.60 -20.85
CA THR A 296 10.20 19.06 -20.95
C THR A 296 9.23 20.24 -21.02
N VAL A 297 8.15 20.07 -21.75
CA VAL A 297 7.17 21.15 -21.98
C VAL A 297 5.77 20.63 -21.73
N LEU A 298 5.01 21.36 -20.90
CA LEU A 298 3.58 21.13 -20.74
C LEU A 298 2.82 21.83 -21.85
N PHE A 299 2.14 21.05 -22.68
CA PHE A 299 1.22 21.52 -23.72
C PHE A 299 -0.18 21.52 -23.16
N VAL A 300 -0.88 22.65 -23.30
CA VAL A 300 -2.27 22.79 -22.86
C VAL A 300 -3.09 23.41 -23.97
N ARG A 301 -4.21 22.77 -24.30
CA ARG A 301 -5.24 23.30 -25.18
C ARG A 301 -6.53 23.50 -24.41
N VAL A 302 -7.16 24.66 -24.59
CA VAL A 302 -8.51 24.93 -24.12
C VAL A 302 -9.41 25.16 -25.32
N GLU A 303 -10.39 24.29 -25.52
CA GLU A 303 -11.43 24.48 -26.52
C GLU A 303 -12.70 25.00 -25.81
N ALA A 304 -13.04 26.26 -26.05
CA ALA A 304 -14.27 26.87 -25.55
C ALA A 304 -15.38 26.70 -26.57
N VAL A 305 -16.48 26.06 -26.18
CA VAL A 305 -17.62 25.74 -27.05
C VAL A 305 -18.89 26.42 -26.53
N ASN A 306 -19.51 27.24 -27.36
CA ASN A 306 -20.81 27.83 -27.07
C ASN A 306 -21.93 26.81 -27.36
N SER A 307 -22.63 26.34 -26.35
CA SER A 307 -23.76 25.41 -26.48
C SER A 307 -25.11 26.10 -26.75
N ALA A 308 -25.19 27.45 -26.57
CA ALA A 308 -26.41 28.22 -26.76
C ALA A 308 -26.77 28.39 -28.24
N PRO A 309 -28.06 28.69 -28.54
CA PRO A 309 -28.51 29.11 -29.83
C PRO A 309 -28.24 30.60 -30.13
N ALA A 310 -27.63 31.34 -29.18
CA ALA A 310 -27.27 32.75 -29.26
C ALA A 310 -25.76 32.96 -29.08
N PRO A 311 -25.18 34.06 -29.54
CA PRO A 311 -23.76 34.36 -29.29
C PRO A 311 -23.43 34.43 -27.80
N ARG A 312 -22.23 33.98 -27.41
CA ARG A 312 -21.68 34.09 -26.04
C ARG A 312 -20.22 34.47 -26.09
N TYR A 313 -19.75 35.15 -25.07
CA TYR A 313 -18.32 35.37 -24.88
C TYR A 313 -17.64 34.22 -24.18
N ALA A 314 -16.48 33.78 -24.70
CA ALA A 314 -15.52 32.95 -24.00
C ALA A 314 -14.38 33.83 -23.48
N TRP A 315 -13.93 33.56 -22.26
CA TRP A 315 -12.94 34.34 -21.53
C TRP A 315 -11.67 33.56 -21.29
N PHE A 316 -10.53 34.20 -21.56
CA PHE A 316 -9.22 33.63 -21.34
C PHE A 316 -8.28 34.65 -20.68
N LYS A 317 -7.52 34.19 -19.68
CA LYS A 317 -6.32 34.84 -19.20
C LYS A 317 -5.14 33.95 -19.42
N SER A 318 -4.12 34.43 -20.10
CA SER A 318 -2.84 33.75 -20.36
C SER A 318 -2.15 33.37 -19.05
N VAL A 319 -1.20 32.47 -19.17
CA VAL A 319 -0.35 32.04 -18.06
C VAL A 319 0.43 33.22 -17.49
N PHE A 320 0.40 33.33 -16.18
CA PHE A 320 1.17 34.34 -15.43
C PHE A 320 1.83 33.69 -14.20
N PRO A 321 3.05 34.13 -13.85
CA PRO A 321 3.79 33.59 -12.72
C PRO A 321 3.35 34.23 -11.41
N THR A 322 3.33 33.42 -10.32
CA THR A 322 3.18 33.86 -8.95
C THR A 322 4.26 33.27 -8.07
N SER A 323 4.76 34.02 -7.10
CA SER A 323 5.78 33.56 -6.15
C SER A 323 5.63 34.30 -4.84
N SER A 324 6.25 33.79 -3.77
CA SER A 324 6.36 34.50 -2.49
C SER A 324 7.26 35.75 -2.56
N GLN A 325 8.05 35.87 -3.61
CA GLN A 325 8.93 37.01 -3.88
C GLN A 325 8.40 37.81 -5.09
N PRO A 326 8.64 39.14 -5.15
CA PRO A 326 8.24 39.97 -6.28
C PRO A 326 8.83 39.46 -7.59
N LEU A 327 8.00 39.33 -8.61
CA LEU A 327 8.36 38.93 -9.97
C LEU A 327 8.16 40.11 -10.93
N LYS A 328 9.11 40.31 -11.84
CA LYS A 328 8.98 41.26 -12.93
C LYS A 328 8.84 40.50 -14.24
N TRP A 329 7.73 40.68 -14.88
CA TRP A 329 7.40 40.04 -16.16
C TRP A 329 6.43 40.92 -16.94
N PHE A 330 6.27 40.64 -18.22
CA PHE A 330 5.29 41.25 -19.09
C PHE A 330 4.77 40.28 -20.13
N PHE A 331 3.62 40.57 -20.70
CA PHE A 331 3.04 39.83 -21.79
C PHE A 331 3.31 40.58 -23.10
N ASP A 332 3.95 39.89 -24.07
CA ASP A 332 4.24 40.40 -25.39
C ASP A 332 3.12 40.00 -26.37
N GLY A 333 2.22 40.93 -26.70
CA GLY A 333 1.07 40.68 -27.57
C GLY A 333 1.42 40.42 -29.03
N ASP A 334 2.62 40.80 -29.50
CA ASP A 334 3.03 40.55 -30.87
C ASP A 334 3.42 39.08 -31.08
N THR A 335 3.99 38.47 -30.08
CA THR A 335 4.46 37.08 -30.11
C THR A 335 3.56 36.13 -29.31
N GLY A 336 2.75 36.62 -28.39
CA GLY A 336 1.97 35.84 -27.46
C GLY A 336 2.82 35.22 -26.34
N PHE A 337 3.97 35.83 -26.01
CA PHE A 337 4.89 35.30 -25.01
C PHE A 337 4.70 35.94 -23.64
N GLY A 338 4.71 35.14 -22.57
CA GLY A 338 4.98 35.58 -21.23
C GLY A 338 6.48 35.67 -20.98
N VAL A 339 7.02 36.87 -20.67
CA VAL A 339 8.46 37.15 -20.66
C VAL A 339 8.87 37.73 -19.31
N TYR A 340 9.91 37.18 -18.67
CA TYR A 340 10.55 37.79 -17.52
C TYR A 340 11.41 39.01 -17.91
N ASP A 341 11.73 39.85 -16.98
CA ASP A 341 12.62 41.02 -17.19
C ASP A 341 14.04 40.61 -17.59
N THR A 342 14.44 39.36 -17.35
CA THR A 342 15.67 38.74 -17.88
C THR A 342 15.64 38.46 -19.38
N GLY A 343 14.49 38.59 -20.03
CA GLY A 343 14.27 38.26 -21.42
C GLY A 343 13.93 36.77 -21.67
N ARG A 344 13.92 35.93 -20.62
CA ARG A 344 13.52 34.52 -20.75
C ARG A 344 12.00 34.38 -20.84
N VAL A 345 11.54 33.44 -21.68
CA VAL A 345 10.14 33.15 -21.95
C VAL A 345 9.67 31.97 -21.09
N PHE A 346 8.63 32.19 -20.31
CA PHE A 346 8.02 31.16 -19.47
C PHE A 346 6.75 30.54 -20.06
N CYS A 347 6.13 31.20 -21.03
CA CYS A 347 4.93 30.68 -21.68
C CYS A 347 4.82 31.21 -23.12
N VAL A 348 4.35 30.35 -24.01
CA VAL A 348 3.88 30.69 -25.35
C VAL A 348 2.37 30.55 -25.40
N SER A 349 1.63 31.60 -25.85
CA SER A 349 0.17 31.59 -25.89
C SER A 349 -0.37 31.92 -27.26
N LYS A 350 -1.36 31.17 -27.72
CA LYS A 350 -2.02 31.32 -29.02
C LYS A 350 -3.54 31.34 -28.86
N ILE A 351 -4.21 32.05 -29.73
CA ILE A 351 -5.65 32.01 -29.91
C ILE A 351 -6.00 31.70 -31.37
N ASN A 352 -6.75 30.62 -31.61
CA ASN A 352 -7.10 30.11 -32.93
C ASN A 352 -5.87 29.99 -33.86
N GLY A 353 -4.76 29.48 -33.32
CA GLY A 353 -3.49 29.24 -34.03
C GLY A 353 -2.62 30.47 -34.27
N LYS A 354 -3.02 31.69 -33.82
CA LYS A 354 -2.26 32.93 -33.91
C LYS A 354 -1.74 33.34 -32.53
N PRO A 355 -0.63 34.11 -32.47
CA PRO A 355 -0.23 34.71 -31.20
C PRO A 355 -1.40 35.39 -30.47
N MET A 356 -1.47 35.22 -29.17
CA MET A 356 -2.50 35.86 -28.37
C MET A 356 -2.18 37.37 -28.25
N PRO A 357 -3.08 38.28 -28.67
CA PRO A 357 -2.74 39.69 -28.83
C PRO A 357 -2.63 40.48 -27.51
N GLN A 358 -3.12 39.93 -26.41
CA GLN A 358 -3.05 40.54 -25.07
C GLN A 358 -3.21 39.48 -24.01
N GLU A 359 -2.79 39.75 -22.78
CA GLU A 359 -2.80 38.83 -21.64
C GLU A 359 -4.20 38.30 -21.31
N GLU A 360 -5.21 39.15 -21.40
CA GLU A 360 -6.62 38.83 -21.09
C GLU A 360 -7.49 39.20 -22.29
N LEU A 361 -8.37 38.33 -22.72
CA LEU A 361 -9.31 38.60 -23.79
C LEU A 361 -10.63 37.85 -23.67
N ALA A 362 -11.66 38.45 -24.23
CA ALA A 362 -12.96 37.83 -24.46
C ALA A 362 -13.18 37.62 -25.96
N VAL A 363 -13.56 36.41 -26.34
CA VAL A 363 -13.81 36.02 -27.74
C VAL A 363 -15.31 35.79 -27.93
N LEU A 364 -15.94 36.50 -28.86
CA LEU A 364 -17.34 36.30 -29.19
C LEU A 364 -17.50 35.00 -30.00
N LEU A 365 -18.16 34.03 -29.45
CA LEU A 365 -18.50 32.78 -30.12
C LEU A 365 -19.89 32.87 -30.75
N LYS A 366 -19.99 32.53 -32.00
CA LYS A 366 -21.29 32.35 -32.67
C LYS A 366 -22.07 31.18 -31.98
N PRO A 367 -23.39 31.08 -32.23
CA PRO A 367 -24.14 29.89 -31.82
C PRO A 367 -23.44 28.60 -32.28
N LYS A 368 -23.21 27.67 -31.36
CA LYS A 368 -22.47 26.43 -31.62
C LYS A 368 -21.02 26.62 -32.11
N GLY A 369 -20.50 27.85 -32.03
CA GLY A 369 -19.11 28.18 -32.39
C GLY A 369 -18.13 27.83 -31.30
N LYS A 370 -16.84 27.77 -31.68
CA LYS A 370 -15.73 27.49 -30.76
C LYS A 370 -14.57 28.45 -30.94
N ALA A 371 -13.75 28.58 -29.90
CA ALA A 371 -12.43 29.16 -29.92
C ALA A 371 -11.42 28.22 -29.28
N ILE A 372 -10.20 28.24 -29.78
CA ILE A 372 -9.11 27.41 -29.29
C ILE A 372 -8.04 28.31 -28.68
N PHE A 373 -7.70 28.08 -27.42
CA PHE A 373 -6.62 28.72 -26.72
C PHE A 373 -5.56 27.68 -26.41
N ASP A 374 -4.37 27.78 -27.02
CA ASP A 374 -3.22 26.92 -26.77
C ASP A 374 -2.16 27.69 -25.99
N PHE A 375 -1.56 27.03 -24.98
CA PHE A 375 -0.37 27.56 -24.34
C PHE A 375 0.62 26.43 -23.99
N TYR A 376 1.91 26.76 -24.05
CA TYR A 376 3.02 25.85 -23.84
C TYR A 376 3.90 26.41 -22.73
N VAL A 377 4.10 25.63 -21.68
CA VAL A 377 4.90 26.01 -20.51
C VAL A 377 6.14 25.12 -20.46
N PRO A 378 7.32 25.63 -20.80
CA PRO A 378 8.56 24.87 -20.59
C PRO A 378 8.85 24.71 -19.11
N HIS A 379 9.49 23.60 -18.73
CA HIS A 379 9.79 23.30 -17.33
C HIS A 379 10.64 24.39 -16.66
N ARG A 380 11.59 24.96 -17.39
CA ARG A 380 12.30 26.19 -17.03
C ARG A 380 12.17 27.22 -18.16
N PRO A 381 12.14 28.54 -17.87
CA PRO A 381 12.07 29.57 -18.89
C PRO A 381 13.21 29.44 -19.90
N ILE A 382 12.89 29.60 -21.19
CA ILE A 382 13.78 29.40 -22.33
C ILE A 382 14.12 30.75 -23.03
N SER A 383 15.08 30.72 -23.95
CA SER A 383 15.39 31.90 -24.75
C SER A 383 14.24 32.23 -25.72
N ARG A 384 14.18 33.46 -26.21
CA ARG A 384 13.17 33.90 -27.19
C ARG A 384 13.25 33.09 -28.49
N GLU A 385 14.44 32.78 -28.96
CA GLU A 385 14.64 31.95 -30.14
C GLU A 385 14.04 30.53 -29.97
N ARG A 386 14.26 29.90 -28.85
CA ARG A 386 13.65 28.60 -28.52
C ARG A 386 12.14 28.71 -28.40
N ALA A 387 11.63 29.81 -27.84
CA ALA A 387 10.20 30.03 -27.75
C ALA A 387 9.53 30.22 -29.11
N GLU A 388 10.21 30.83 -30.10
CA GLU A 388 9.74 30.95 -31.47
C GLU A 388 9.63 29.57 -32.14
N GLN A 389 10.64 28.70 -31.94
CA GLN A 389 10.60 27.33 -32.41
C GLN A 389 9.46 26.54 -31.72
N LEU A 390 9.29 26.68 -30.42
CA LEU A 390 8.20 26.06 -29.67
C LEU A 390 6.83 26.55 -30.17
N ALA A 391 6.69 27.86 -30.47
CA ALA A 391 5.47 28.44 -31.00
C ALA A 391 5.08 27.89 -32.38
N SER A 392 6.04 27.43 -33.18
CA SER A 392 5.79 26.85 -34.50
C SER A 392 5.24 25.41 -34.44
N GLN A 393 5.25 24.76 -33.29
CA GLN A 393 4.84 23.37 -33.18
C GLN A 393 3.32 23.22 -33.29
N ASP A 394 2.88 22.07 -33.83
CA ASP A 394 1.49 21.69 -33.98
C ASP A 394 1.05 20.89 -32.74
N PHE A 395 0.01 21.36 -32.07
CA PHE A 395 -0.51 20.74 -30.88
C PHE A 395 -1.02 19.32 -31.14
N GLU A 396 -1.78 19.13 -32.25
CA GLU A 396 -2.38 17.83 -32.54
C GLU A 396 -1.32 16.78 -32.86
N ALA A 397 -0.29 17.17 -33.60
CA ALA A 397 0.82 16.25 -33.89
C ALA A 397 1.54 15.81 -32.61
N ARG A 398 1.78 16.73 -31.66
CA ARG A 398 2.40 16.44 -30.37
C ARG A 398 1.49 15.61 -29.45
N HIS A 399 0.18 15.87 -29.48
CA HIS A 399 -0.80 15.07 -28.73
C HIS A 399 -0.84 13.63 -29.24
N ILE A 400 -0.93 13.42 -30.57
CA ILE A 400 -0.91 12.08 -31.16
C ILE A 400 0.38 11.35 -30.83
N GLU A 401 1.52 12.04 -30.88
CA GLU A 401 2.83 11.50 -30.53
C GLU A 401 2.87 11.06 -29.05
N CYS A 402 2.44 11.93 -28.11
CA CYS A 402 2.40 11.62 -26.69
C CYS A 402 1.48 10.43 -26.39
N ARG A 403 0.26 10.42 -26.96
CA ARG A 403 -0.66 9.29 -26.83
C ARG A 403 -0.06 8.00 -27.38
N GLY A 404 0.57 8.05 -28.54
CA GLY A 404 1.24 6.90 -29.15
C GLY A 404 2.36 6.35 -28.27
N PHE A 405 3.17 7.22 -27.69
CA PHE A 405 4.24 6.85 -26.75
C PHE A 405 3.69 6.06 -25.54
N TRP A 406 2.68 6.56 -24.87
CA TRP A 406 2.14 5.91 -23.68
C TRP A 406 1.43 4.58 -24.01
N LYS A 407 0.77 4.48 -25.17
CA LYS A 407 0.22 3.20 -25.66
C LYS A 407 1.33 2.18 -25.91
N GLN A 408 2.36 2.57 -26.63
CA GLN A 408 3.51 1.70 -26.90
C GLN A 408 4.15 1.25 -25.58
N LYS A 409 4.22 2.13 -24.57
CA LYS A 409 4.74 1.77 -23.25
C LYS A 409 3.92 0.67 -22.59
N LEU A 410 2.59 0.75 -22.59
CA LEU A 410 1.72 -0.30 -22.08
C LEU A 410 1.86 -1.61 -22.85
N GLU A 411 2.04 -1.56 -24.16
CA GLU A 411 2.20 -2.73 -25.04
C GLU A 411 3.51 -3.50 -24.78
N THR A 412 4.48 -2.91 -24.08
CA THR A 412 5.70 -3.62 -23.66
C THR A 412 5.48 -4.56 -22.48
N GLY A 413 4.34 -4.47 -21.81
CA GLY A 413 3.97 -5.31 -20.68
C GLY A 413 2.86 -6.32 -21.02
N ALA A 414 2.47 -7.07 -20.00
CA ALA A 414 1.34 -7.99 -20.08
C ALA A 414 0.01 -7.24 -20.25
N GLU A 415 -0.96 -7.90 -20.85
CA GLU A 415 -2.31 -7.34 -21.03
C GLU A 415 -3.28 -7.95 -20.02
N ILE A 416 -4.06 -7.09 -19.36
CA ILE A 416 -5.14 -7.47 -18.43
C ILE A 416 -6.43 -6.83 -18.93
N LYS A 417 -7.50 -7.65 -19.10
CA LYS A 417 -8.87 -7.19 -19.39
C LYS A 417 -9.81 -7.73 -18.33
N LEU A 418 -10.58 -6.84 -17.73
CA LEU A 418 -11.47 -7.15 -16.61
C LEU A 418 -12.90 -6.69 -16.91
N PRO A 419 -13.93 -7.42 -16.39
CA PRO A 419 -15.32 -6.99 -16.50
C PRO A 419 -15.62 -5.66 -15.81
N GLU A 420 -14.82 -5.31 -14.80
CA GLU A 420 -14.90 -4.03 -14.09
C GLU A 420 -13.91 -3.03 -14.71
N GLY A 421 -14.40 -2.29 -15.73
CA GLY A 421 -13.54 -1.39 -16.51
C GLY A 421 -12.85 -0.29 -15.69
N ARG A 422 -13.37 0.08 -14.51
CA ARG A 422 -12.69 1.00 -13.58
C ARG A 422 -11.41 0.37 -13.06
N VAL A 423 -11.47 -0.85 -12.51
CA VAL A 423 -10.30 -1.55 -11.97
C VAL A 423 -9.27 -1.79 -13.07
N GLU A 424 -9.70 -2.20 -14.27
CA GLU A 424 -8.82 -2.36 -15.42
C GLU A 424 -8.06 -1.07 -15.75
N LYS A 425 -8.78 0.06 -15.81
CA LYS A 425 -8.17 1.37 -16.11
C LYS A 425 -7.22 1.81 -14.98
N MET A 426 -7.60 1.60 -13.72
CA MET A 426 -6.74 1.90 -12.57
C MET A 426 -5.44 1.08 -12.59
N VAL A 427 -5.48 -0.19 -12.99
CA VAL A 427 -4.28 -1.04 -13.13
C VAL A 427 -3.35 -0.47 -14.21
N LYS A 428 -3.90 -0.10 -15.36
CA LYS A 428 -3.10 0.45 -16.47
C LYS A 428 -2.55 1.85 -16.15
N ALA A 429 -3.36 2.73 -15.58
CA ALA A 429 -2.94 4.04 -15.12
C ALA A 429 -1.87 3.94 -14.03
N GLY A 430 -2.09 3.07 -13.03
CA GLY A 430 -1.15 2.83 -11.94
C GLY A 430 0.21 2.38 -12.45
N LEU A 431 0.27 1.45 -13.39
CA LEU A 431 1.54 1.02 -14.00
C LEU A 431 2.28 2.20 -14.65
N LEU A 432 1.56 3.12 -15.30
CA LEU A 432 2.18 4.33 -15.89
C LEU A 432 2.56 5.37 -14.82
N HIS A 433 1.80 5.51 -13.73
CA HIS A 433 2.17 6.36 -12.59
C HIS A 433 3.47 5.87 -11.94
N LEU A 434 3.62 4.55 -11.71
CA LEU A 434 4.87 3.97 -11.23
C LEU A 434 6.03 4.25 -12.19
N ASP A 435 5.77 4.19 -13.51
CA ASP A 435 6.77 4.45 -14.54
C ASP A 435 7.25 5.91 -14.54
N ILE A 436 6.36 6.88 -14.38
CA ILE A 436 6.68 8.33 -14.35
C ILE A 436 7.59 8.65 -13.17
N VAL A 437 7.38 8.04 -11.99
CA VAL A 437 8.16 8.35 -10.77
C VAL A 437 9.30 7.35 -10.50
N THR A 438 9.67 6.54 -11.48
CA THR A 438 10.86 5.69 -11.43
C THR A 438 11.95 6.33 -12.28
N TYR A 439 12.88 7.03 -11.64
CA TYR A 439 13.86 7.90 -12.30
C TYR A 439 15.19 7.21 -12.58
N GLY A 440 15.78 7.49 -13.73
CA GLY A 440 17.08 6.98 -14.14
C GLY A 440 17.44 7.37 -15.57
N LEU A 441 18.63 7.00 -16.00
CA LEU A 441 19.03 7.19 -17.39
C LEU A 441 18.50 6.06 -18.27
N GLU A 442 18.14 6.36 -19.51
CA GLU A 442 17.76 5.35 -20.50
C GLU A 442 18.92 5.19 -21.53
N PRO A 443 19.07 3.98 -22.11
CA PRO A 443 18.26 2.77 -21.91
C PRO A 443 18.74 1.88 -20.76
N GLU A 444 19.83 2.17 -20.11
CA GLU A 444 20.51 1.32 -19.14
C GLU A 444 20.88 2.08 -17.87
N GLY A 445 21.26 1.34 -16.85
CA GLY A 445 21.72 1.87 -15.55
C GLY A 445 20.68 1.73 -14.46
N THR A 446 21.09 2.16 -13.28
CA THR A 446 20.26 2.14 -12.06
C THR A 446 19.11 3.12 -12.17
N VAL A 447 17.95 2.75 -11.64
CA VAL A 447 16.79 3.64 -11.52
C VAL A 447 16.32 3.69 -10.07
N ALA A 448 15.79 4.86 -9.65
CA ALA A 448 15.25 5.07 -8.32
C ALA A 448 13.72 4.89 -8.35
N PRO A 449 13.16 3.79 -7.78
CA PRO A 449 11.71 3.58 -7.69
C PRO A 449 11.14 4.37 -6.51
N THR A 450 10.91 5.67 -6.70
CA THR A 450 10.45 6.58 -5.65
C THR A 450 9.00 6.30 -5.23
N ILE A 451 8.63 6.74 -4.03
CA ILE A 451 7.31 6.52 -3.44
C ILE A 451 6.58 7.85 -3.25
N GLY A 452 6.12 8.43 -4.34
CA GLY A 452 5.59 9.79 -4.36
C GLY A 452 6.71 10.80 -4.20
N ILE A 453 6.62 11.71 -3.23
CA ILE A 453 7.67 12.71 -2.96
C ILE A 453 8.91 12.13 -2.27
N TYR A 454 8.85 10.92 -1.74
CA TYR A 454 9.90 10.32 -0.93
C TYR A 454 10.90 9.52 -1.76
N SER A 455 12.13 9.46 -1.27
CA SER A 455 13.14 8.53 -1.76
C SER A 455 12.67 7.08 -1.66
N PRO A 456 13.22 6.16 -2.48
CA PRO A 456 12.89 4.76 -2.33
C PRO A 456 13.15 4.22 -0.93
N ILE A 457 12.23 3.44 -0.41
CA ILE A 457 12.33 2.70 0.86
C ILE A 457 12.19 1.21 0.53
N GLY A 458 13.05 0.36 1.08
CA GLY A 458 13.11 -1.05 0.71
C GLY A 458 11.77 -1.78 0.80
N SER A 459 11.00 -1.57 1.86
CA SER A 459 9.69 -2.19 2.05
C SER A 459 8.58 -1.53 1.22
N GLU A 460 8.65 -0.21 1.01
CA GLU A 460 7.61 0.55 0.33
C GLU A 460 7.77 0.56 -1.20
N SER A 461 9.00 0.49 -1.70
CA SER A 461 9.25 0.29 -3.13
C SER A 461 9.07 -1.17 -3.58
N ALA A 462 9.01 -2.11 -2.64
CA ALA A 462 8.85 -3.54 -2.96
C ALA A 462 7.58 -3.85 -3.80
N PRO A 463 6.37 -3.36 -3.46
CA PRO A 463 5.19 -3.62 -4.28
C PRO A 463 5.29 -3.00 -5.67
N ILE A 464 5.95 -1.85 -5.81
CA ILE A 464 6.22 -1.21 -7.11
C ILE A 464 7.05 -2.14 -7.99
N ILE A 465 8.19 -2.60 -7.48
CA ILE A 465 9.14 -3.45 -8.20
C ILE A 465 8.49 -4.81 -8.54
N GLN A 466 7.78 -5.42 -7.60
CA GLN A 466 7.11 -6.71 -7.81
C GLN A 466 5.95 -6.61 -8.79
N PHE A 467 5.25 -5.47 -8.83
CA PHE A 467 4.20 -5.28 -9.84
C PHE A 467 4.80 -5.08 -11.24
N MET A 468 5.92 -4.36 -11.37
CA MET A 468 6.66 -4.30 -12.63
C MET A 468 7.07 -5.70 -13.11
N ASP A 469 7.58 -6.54 -12.22
CA ASP A 469 7.87 -7.95 -12.53
C ASP A 469 6.62 -8.71 -12.97
N SER A 470 5.51 -8.54 -12.26
CA SER A 470 4.24 -9.20 -12.56
C SER A 470 3.69 -8.85 -13.95
N MET A 471 4.01 -7.65 -14.43
CA MET A 471 3.64 -7.16 -15.77
C MET A 471 4.70 -7.46 -16.84
N GLY A 472 5.80 -8.17 -16.51
CA GLY A 472 6.87 -8.54 -17.43
C GLY A 472 7.93 -7.46 -17.63
N TRP A 473 7.91 -6.36 -16.88
CA TRP A 473 8.93 -5.32 -16.93
C TRP A 473 10.18 -5.69 -16.09
N HIS A 474 10.65 -6.91 -16.28
CA HIS A 474 11.76 -7.48 -15.50
C HIS A 474 13.06 -6.67 -15.56
N ASN A 475 13.38 -6.08 -16.72
CA ASN A 475 14.58 -5.26 -16.83
C ASN A 475 14.48 -4.00 -15.97
N LEU A 476 13.31 -3.37 -15.94
CA LEU A 476 13.08 -2.17 -15.11
C LEU A 476 13.11 -2.53 -13.63
N ALA A 477 12.46 -3.63 -13.22
CA ALA A 477 12.49 -4.15 -11.86
C ALA A 477 13.93 -4.44 -11.39
N LYS A 478 14.74 -5.09 -12.23
CA LYS A 478 16.17 -5.35 -11.96
C LYS A 478 16.95 -4.04 -11.73
N ARG A 479 16.77 -3.06 -12.60
CA ARG A 479 17.42 -1.75 -12.51
C ARG A 479 17.00 -1.01 -11.24
N ALA A 480 15.75 -1.14 -10.81
CA ALA A 480 15.23 -0.59 -9.56
C ALA A 480 15.85 -1.25 -8.32
N LEU A 481 16.08 -2.57 -8.36
CA LEU A 481 16.80 -3.28 -7.29
C LEU A 481 18.26 -2.87 -7.17
N MET A 482 18.90 -2.50 -8.29
CA MET A 482 20.28 -1.99 -8.28
C MET A 482 20.40 -0.70 -7.47
N TYR A 483 19.36 0.14 -7.38
CA TYR A 483 19.33 1.33 -6.54
C TYR A 483 19.77 1.03 -5.09
N PHE A 484 19.18 0.01 -4.49
CA PHE A 484 19.49 -0.37 -3.11
C PHE A 484 20.88 -0.99 -2.98
N LEU A 485 21.28 -1.81 -3.95
CA LEU A 485 22.61 -2.41 -3.97
C LEU A 485 23.74 -1.38 -4.18
N ASP A 486 23.45 -0.30 -4.93
CA ASP A 486 24.41 0.79 -5.13
C ASP A 486 24.52 1.71 -3.90
N LYS A 487 23.53 1.66 -3.01
CA LYS A 487 23.51 2.38 -1.71
C LYS A 487 23.94 1.50 -0.53
N GLN A 488 24.42 0.28 -0.79
CA GLN A 488 24.91 -0.61 0.27
C GLN A 488 26.18 -0.04 0.92
N HIS A 489 26.20 0.05 2.25
CA HIS A 489 27.35 0.42 3.06
C HIS A 489 28.42 -0.68 3.07
N GLU A 490 29.63 -0.34 3.52
CA GLU A 490 30.75 -1.28 3.58
C GLU A 490 30.49 -2.50 4.46
N ASP A 491 29.71 -2.37 5.51
CA ASP A 491 29.32 -3.45 6.40
C ASP A 491 28.14 -4.30 5.89
N GLY A 492 27.51 -3.89 4.78
CA GLY A 492 26.37 -4.57 4.18
C GLY A 492 25.01 -3.94 4.50
N PHE A 493 24.95 -2.89 5.33
CA PHE A 493 23.73 -2.17 5.64
C PHE A 493 23.19 -1.43 4.42
N MET A 494 21.87 -1.44 4.23
CA MET A 494 21.18 -0.76 3.13
C MET A 494 20.24 0.30 3.70
N GLN A 495 20.77 1.35 4.29
CA GLN A 495 19.96 2.50 4.70
C GLN A 495 19.96 3.56 3.62
N ASN A 496 18.79 3.92 3.13
CA ASN A 496 18.60 4.91 2.08
C ASN A 496 17.51 5.95 2.39
N PHE A 497 16.81 5.81 3.51
CA PHE A 497 15.80 6.74 3.98
C PHE A 497 15.94 6.96 5.50
N ASP A 498 15.92 8.21 5.92
CA ASP A 498 15.82 8.78 7.28
C ASP A 498 15.81 7.78 8.46
N GLU A 499 16.93 7.23 8.87
CA GLU A 499 17.12 6.32 10.01
C GLU A 499 16.28 5.02 9.97
N TYR A 500 15.56 4.71 8.91
CA TYR A 500 14.79 3.46 8.82
C TYR A 500 15.71 2.24 8.71
N MET A 501 15.46 1.24 9.56
CA MET A 501 16.35 0.10 9.73
C MET A 501 15.87 -1.18 9.05
N LEU A 502 14.60 -1.23 8.61
CA LEU A 502 14.01 -2.43 8.00
C LEU A 502 14.48 -2.70 6.56
N GLU A 503 15.14 -1.75 5.93
CA GLU A 503 15.37 -1.76 4.47
C GLU A 503 16.26 -2.91 4.02
N THR A 504 17.29 -3.27 4.79
CA THR A 504 18.18 -4.37 4.43
C THR A 504 17.41 -5.69 4.23
N GLY A 505 16.57 -6.06 5.18
CA GLY A 505 15.75 -7.28 5.08
C GLY A 505 14.72 -7.22 3.96
N ALA A 506 14.05 -6.09 3.79
CA ALA A 506 13.03 -5.87 2.78
C ALA A 506 13.60 -5.92 1.35
N VAL A 507 14.78 -5.32 1.14
CA VAL A 507 15.48 -5.37 -0.16
C VAL A 507 15.92 -6.80 -0.51
N LEU A 508 16.50 -7.53 0.44
CA LEU A 508 16.88 -8.93 0.22
C LEU A 508 15.66 -9.79 -0.15
N TRP A 509 14.52 -9.55 0.51
CA TRP A 509 13.26 -10.17 0.12
C TRP A 509 12.88 -9.82 -1.33
N SER A 510 12.86 -8.54 -1.70
CA SER A 510 12.49 -8.10 -3.06
C SER A 510 13.40 -8.68 -4.13
N ILE A 511 14.71 -8.80 -3.86
CA ILE A 511 15.67 -9.46 -4.76
C ILE A 511 15.32 -10.94 -4.92
N GLY A 512 14.97 -11.62 -3.83
CA GLY A 512 14.51 -13.02 -3.89
C GLY A 512 13.25 -13.19 -4.72
N GLU A 513 12.26 -12.27 -4.55
CA GLU A 513 11.03 -12.29 -5.34
C GLU A 513 11.32 -12.05 -6.84
N HIS A 514 12.16 -11.07 -7.17
CA HIS A 514 12.57 -10.83 -8.56
C HIS A 514 13.24 -12.08 -9.20
N TYR A 515 14.13 -12.73 -8.45
CA TYR A 515 14.74 -13.98 -8.96
C TYR A 515 13.71 -15.10 -9.17
N ARG A 516 12.67 -15.19 -8.35
CA ARG A 516 11.58 -16.15 -8.54
C ARG A 516 10.86 -15.95 -9.87
N TYR A 517 10.67 -14.68 -10.32
CA TYR A 517 10.13 -14.36 -11.63
C TYR A 517 11.11 -14.70 -12.76
N THR A 518 12.35 -14.27 -12.65
CA THR A 518 13.30 -14.21 -13.78
C THR A 518 14.20 -15.44 -13.91
N ARG A 519 14.64 -16.00 -12.80
CA ARG A 519 15.70 -17.03 -12.75
C ARG A 519 16.99 -16.58 -13.45
N ASP A 520 17.33 -15.30 -13.36
CA ASP A 520 18.55 -14.72 -13.92
C ASP A 520 19.78 -15.12 -13.09
N ASP A 521 20.30 -16.34 -13.32
CA ASP A 521 21.49 -16.88 -12.64
C ASP A 521 22.73 -16.04 -12.91
N ALA A 522 22.83 -15.38 -14.07
CA ALA A 522 23.96 -14.54 -14.43
C ALA A 522 23.99 -13.27 -13.57
N TRP A 523 22.87 -12.60 -13.43
CA TRP A 523 22.73 -11.44 -12.55
C TRP A 523 22.91 -11.83 -11.07
N LEU A 524 22.28 -12.92 -10.62
CA LEU A 524 22.44 -13.40 -9.26
C LEU A 524 23.91 -13.62 -8.91
N LYS A 525 24.68 -14.23 -9.81
CA LYS A 525 26.13 -14.45 -9.62
C LYS A 525 26.90 -13.13 -9.47
N GLN A 526 26.51 -12.08 -10.22
CA GLN A 526 27.16 -10.76 -10.14
C GLN A 526 26.91 -10.09 -8.77
N ILE A 527 25.74 -10.23 -8.18
CA ILE A 527 25.36 -9.57 -6.94
C ILE A 527 25.57 -10.43 -5.68
N THR A 528 25.96 -11.70 -5.80
CA THR A 528 26.09 -12.65 -4.68
C THR A 528 26.94 -12.09 -3.53
N SER A 529 28.09 -11.47 -3.81
CA SER A 529 28.95 -10.90 -2.75
C SER A 529 28.26 -9.79 -1.97
N LYS A 530 27.48 -8.95 -2.64
CA LYS A 530 26.67 -7.91 -1.98
C LYS A 530 25.54 -8.52 -1.13
N LEU A 531 24.87 -9.56 -1.63
CA LEU A 531 23.83 -10.27 -0.88
C LEU A 531 24.38 -10.90 0.40
N LEU A 532 25.48 -11.62 0.29
CA LEU A 532 26.14 -12.25 1.46
C LEU A 532 26.55 -11.20 2.49
N LYS A 533 27.05 -10.08 2.04
CA LYS A 533 27.46 -8.95 2.92
C LYS A 533 26.28 -8.40 3.71
N SER A 534 25.12 -8.20 3.09
CA SER A 534 23.90 -7.75 3.78
C SER A 534 23.33 -8.83 4.71
N CYS A 535 23.40 -10.10 4.33
CA CYS A 535 23.02 -11.20 5.22
C CYS A 535 23.91 -11.23 6.47
N GLU A 536 25.24 -11.08 6.31
CA GLU A 536 26.17 -11.01 7.45
C GLU A 536 25.87 -9.81 8.36
N TYR A 537 25.51 -8.66 7.81
CA TYR A 537 25.09 -7.52 8.60
C TYR A 537 23.91 -7.86 9.52
N ILE A 538 22.83 -8.48 8.98
CA ILE A 538 21.67 -8.91 9.77
C ILE A 538 22.07 -9.96 10.82
N VAL A 539 22.85 -10.98 10.42
CA VAL A 539 23.31 -12.04 11.34
C VAL A 539 24.13 -11.47 12.48
N ASN A 540 25.10 -10.62 12.19
CA ASN A 540 25.93 -9.97 13.21
C ASN A 540 25.11 -9.08 14.14
N TRP A 541 24.09 -8.40 13.61
CA TRP A 541 23.21 -7.57 14.40
C TRP A 541 22.38 -8.40 15.38
N ARG A 542 21.72 -9.47 14.91
CA ARG A 542 20.96 -10.37 15.79
C ARG A 542 21.86 -11.05 16.84
N LEU A 543 23.09 -11.43 16.50
CA LEU A 543 24.04 -12.05 17.45
C LEU A 543 24.44 -11.13 18.60
N ARG A 544 24.58 -9.82 18.35
CA ARG A 544 24.79 -8.82 19.41
C ARG A 544 23.64 -8.76 20.42
N ASN A 545 22.43 -9.13 20.00
CA ASN A 545 21.21 -9.14 20.80
C ASN A 545 20.89 -10.53 21.41
N LYS A 546 21.75 -11.53 21.26
CA LYS A 546 21.66 -12.81 21.99
C LYS A 546 22.25 -12.67 23.41
N ARG A 547 21.65 -11.78 24.19
CA ARG A 547 22.03 -11.47 25.58
C ARG A 547 20.90 -11.89 26.53
N GLU A 548 21.25 -12.47 27.68
CA GLU A 548 20.26 -13.01 28.63
C GLU A 548 19.27 -11.95 29.16
N GLU A 549 19.71 -10.71 29.32
CA GLU A 549 18.85 -9.60 29.75
C GLU A 549 17.73 -9.24 28.75
N LEU A 550 17.87 -9.68 27.48
CA LEU A 550 16.86 -9.51 26.45
C LEU A 550 15.87 -10.69 26.36
N ARG A 551 16.01 -11.72 27.19
CA ARG A 551 15.03 -12.82 27.24
C ARG A 551 13.64 -12.30 27.57
N GLY A 552 12.66 -12.60 26.67
CA GLY A 552 11.30 -12.06 26.74
C GLY A 552 11.15 -10.58 26.35
N LYS A 553 12.19 -9.96 25.73
CA LYS A 553 12.22 -8.57 25.28
C LYS A 553 12.93 -8.41 23.93
N GLY A 554 13.03 -9.45 23.11
CA GLY A 554 13.70 -9.40 21.80
C GLY A 554 15.04 -10.12 21.75
N TYR A 555 15.29 -11.13 22.58
CA TYR A 555 16.51 -11.97 22.51
C TYR A 555 16.71 -12.53 21.09
N GLY A 556 17.87 -12.28 20.52
CA GLY A 556 18.22 -12.76 19.18
C GLY A 556 17.47 -12.06 18.03
N MET A 557 16.72 -11.01 18.33
CA MET A 557 16.05 -10.14 17.34
C MET A 557 16.92 -8.89 17.08
N ILE A 558 16.64 -8.19 15.97
CA ILE A 558 17.26 -6.89 15.69
C ILE A 558 16.34 -5.77 16.16
N ASP A 559 16.95 -4.65 16.55
CA ASP A 559 16.29 -3.46 17.08
C ASP A 559 16.44 -2.28 16.11
N GLY A 560 15.51 -1.34 16.11
CA GLY A 560 15.63 -0.11 15.32
C GLY A 560 14.29 0.49 14.91
N LYS A 561 14.37 1.70 14.36
CA LYS A 561 13.25 2.47 13.82
C LYS A 561 12.77 1.85 12.49
N VAL A 562 11.47 1.74 12.29
CA VAL A 562 10.88 1.24 11.04
C VAL A 562 9.96 2.23 10.35
N ALA A 563 9.45 3.23 11.08
CA ALA A 563 8.57 4.28 10.58
C ALA A 563 8.56 5.47 11.55
N ASP A 564 7.78 6.50 11.27
CA ASP A 564 7.44 7.53 12.24
C ASP A 564 6.41 7.00 13.25
N PRO A 565 6.50 7.39 14.51
CA PRO A 565 7.56 8.09 15.23
C PRO A 565 8.78 7.20 15.51
N PRO A 566 9.89 7.74 16.04
CA PRO A 566 11.08 6.97 16.37
C PRO A 566 10.81 5.95 17.48
N ASP A 567 10.73 4.70 17.12
CA ASP A 567 10.46 3.56 18.00
C ASP A 567 11.61 2.53 17.90
N PRO A 568 12.76 2.74 18.60
CA PRO A 568 13.97 1.95 18.45
C PRO A 568 13.92 0.63 19.25
N TYR A 569 12.88 -0.15 19.02
CA TYR A 569 12.60 -1.39 19.72
C TYR A 569 12.82 -2.63 18.84
N HIS A 570 12.73 -3.82 19.45
CA HIS A 570 12.73 -5.09 18.72
C HIS A 570 11.36 -5.31 18.07
N GLN A 571 11.13 -4.61 16.97
CA GLN A 571 9.83 -4.58 16.28
C GLN A 571 9.61 -5.87 15.49
N PHE A 572 8.37 -6.36 15.51
CA PHE A 572 8.02 -7.60 14.81
C PHE A 572 8.10 -7.42 13.29
N MET A 573 7.64 -6.31 12.74
CA MET A 573 7.74 -6.01 11.32
C MET A 573 9.20 -6.00 10.82
N LEU A 574 10.10 -5.34 11.55
CA LEU A 574 11.54 -5.28 11.24
C LEU A 574 12.16 -6.68 11.18
N ASN A 575 11.88 -7.47 12.21
CA ASN A 575 12.43 -8.81 12.33
C ASN A 575 11.83 -9.80 11.34
N GLY A 576 10.55 -9.66 11.00
CA GLY A 576 9.92 -10.44 9.96
C GLY A 576 10.53 -10.19 8.58
N TYR A 577 10.86 -8.94 8.23
CA TYR A 577 11.60 -8.66 6.99
C TYR A 577 13.03 -9.20 7.04
N ALA A 578 13.72 -9.12 8.17
CA ALA A 578 15.04 -9.71 8.33
C ALA A 578 15.00 -11.23 8.10
N TYR A 579 14.04 -11.94 8.70
CA TYR A 579 13.80 -13.37 8.47
C TYR A 579 13.52 -13.67 6.99
N LEU A 580 12.57 -12.94 6.41
CA LEU A 580 12.13 -13.16 5.04
C LEU A 580 13.28 -12.91 4.04
N GLY A 581 14.07 -11.86 4.25
CA GLY A 581 15.27 -11.57 3.45
C GLY A 581 16.32 -12.66 3.51
N LEU A 582 16.69 -13.13 4.71
CA LEU A 582 17.63 -14.24 4.90
C LEU A 582 17.13 -15.51 4.25
N SER A 583 15.85 -15.84 4.44
CA SER A 583 15.21 -17.04 3.86
C SER A 583 15.21 -17.00 2.33
N ARG A 584 14.91 -15.85 1.73
CA ARG A 584 14.92 -15.69 0.26
C ARG A 584 16.33 -15.78 -0.32
N VAL A 585 17.33 -15.18 0.34
CA VAL A 585 18.72 -15.32 -0.12
C VAL A 585 19.18 -16.78 -0.02
N ALA A 586 18.86 -17.48 1.06
CA ALA A 586 19.14 -18.90 1.19
C ALA A 586 18.50 -19.72 0.03
N GLU A 587 17.24 -19.46 -0.29
CA GLU A 587 16.52 -20.11 -1.40
C GLU A 587 17.24 -19.91 -2.75
N ILE A 588 17.56 -18.65 -3.08
CA ILE A 588 18.12 -18.32 -4.40
C ILE A 588 19.58 -18.75 -4.57
N LEU A 589 20.34 -18.88 -3.47
CA LEU A 589 21.72 -19.33 -3.50
C LEU A 589 21.87 -20.85 -3.52
N CYS A 590 20.80 -21.63 -3.32
CA CYS A 590 20.89 -23.09 -3.14
C CYS A 590 21.63 -23.82 -4.27
N LYS A 591 21.61 -23.30 -5.50
CA LYS A 591 22.34 -23.88 -6.65
C LYS A 591 23.75 -23.29 -6.83
N LEU A 592 23.97 -22.03 -6.49
CA LEU A 592 25.24 -21.33 -6.71
C LEU A 592 26.22 -21.54 -5.57
N ASP A 593 25.75 -21.50 -4.35
CA ASP A 593 26.54 -21.67 -3.13
C ASP A 593 25.73 -22.41 -2.06
N PRO A 594 25.63 -23.75 -2.18
CA PRO A 594 24.84 -24.56 -1.25
C PRO A 594 25.28 -24.44 0.21
N VAL A 595 26.57 -24.21 0.46
CA VAL A 595 27.12 -24.07 1.82
C VAL A 595 26.60 -22.79 2.49
N GLN A 596 26.67 -21.67 1.79
CA GLN A 596 26.11 -20.41 2.30
C GLN A 596 24.59 -20.47 2.39
N ALA A 597 23.92 -21.10 1.42
CA ALA A 597 22.49 -21.29 1.44
C ALA A 597 22.02 -22.04 2.69
N GLU A 598 22.65 -23.17 3.04
CA GLU A 598 22.34 -23.96 4.23
C GLU A 598 22.59 -23.16 5.52
N ARG A 599 23.71 -22.44 5.59
CA ARG A 599 24.04 -21.60 6.73
C ARG A 599 23.01 -20.49 6.93
N LEU A 600 22.66 -19.76 5.87
CA LEU A 600 21.68 -18.67 5.94
C LEU A 600 20.28 -19.18 6.27
N LEU A 601 19.89 -20.34 5.77
CA LEU A 601 18.62 -20.98 6.14
C LEU A 601 18.59 -21.31 7.63
N HIS A 602 19.69 -21.85 8.18
CA HIS A 602 19.80 -22.10 9.62
C HIS A 602 19.64 -20.83 10.45
N GLU A 603 20.32 -19.73 10.07
CA GLU A 603 20.21 -18.43 10.74
C GLU A 603 18.78 -17.85 10.64
N ALA A 604 18.14 -17.97 9.48
CA ALA A 604 16.75 -17.56 9.28
C ALA A 604 15.80 -18.33 10.20
N GLU A 605 15.91 -19.67 10.26
CA GLU A 605 15.07 -20.50 11.11
C GLU A 605 15.30 -20.26 12.61
N GLU A 606 16.54 -19.95 13.03
CA GLU A 606 16.82 -19.50 14.40
C GLU A 606 16.14 -18.17 14.70
N LEU A 607 16.26 -17.17 13.80
CA LEU A 607 15.58 -15.88 13.96
C LEU A 607 14.08 -16.05 14.02
N LYS A 608 13.48 -16.89 13.18
CA LYS A 608 12.06 -17.23 13.21
C LYS A 608 11.62 -17.76 14.59
N ARG A 609 12.42 -18.68 15.16
CA ARG A 609 12.14 -19.20 16.52
C ARG A 609 12.20 -18.10 17.58
N ASP A 610 13.21 -17.21 17.50
CA ASP A 610 13.38 -16.11 18.44
C ASP A 610 12.21 -15.11 18.34
N ILE A 611 11.79 -14.76 17.11
CA ILE A 611 10.63 -13.88 16.85
C ILE A 611 9.35 -14.50 17.43
N ARG A 612 9.06 -15.77 17.09
CA ARG A 612 7.86 -16.48 17.57
C ARG A 612 7.84 -16.53 19.10
N LYS A 613 8.97 -16.86 19.73
CA LYS A 613 9.06 -16.87 21.19
C LYS A 613 8.78 -15.49 21.77
N ALA A 614 9.38 -14.43 21.24
CA ALA A 614 9.15 -13.07 21.70
C ALA A 614 7.68 -12.64 21.51
N LEU A 615 7.06 -13.01 20.39
CA LEU A 615 5.64 -12.72 20.12
C LEU A 615 4.73 -13.38 21.18
N PHE A 616 4.88 -14.68 21.41
CA PHE A 616 4.04 -15.40 22.38
C PHE A 616 4.31 -14.95 23.82
N ASP A 617 5.55 -14.60 24.17
CA ASP A 617 5.88 -14.01 25.47
C ASP A 617 5.22 -12.61 25.63
N ALA A 618 5.14 -11.83 24.56
CA ALA A 618 4.48 -10.53 24.56
C ALA A 618 2.94 -10.65 24.58
N MET A 619 2.38 -11.58 23.84
CA MET A 619 0.94 -11.90 23.87
C MET A 619 0.51 -12.32 25.27
N ALA A 620 1.27 -13.20 25.93
CA ALA A 620 1.00 -13.64 27.29
C ALA A 620 0.94 -12.51 28.31
N LYS A 621 1.68 -11.42 28.10
CA LYS A 621 1.72 -10.23 28.96
C LYS A 621 0.73 -9.15 28.54
N SER A 622 0.13 -9.28 27.36
CA SER A 622 -0.80 -8.29 26.79
C SER A 622 -2.22 -8.58 27.27
N PRO A 623 -2.96 -7.56 27.72
CA PRO A 623 -4.34 -7.76 28.12
C PRO A 623 -5.18 -8.27 26.95
N VAL A 624 -6.07 -9.22 27.25
CA VAL A 624 -7.09 -9.67 26.29
C VAL A 624 -8.03 -8.52 25.96
N VAL A 625 -8.61 -8.57 24.78
CA VAL A 625 -9.52 -7.53 24.24
C VAL A 625 -10.89 -8.13 23.89
N PRO A 626 -11.99 -7.37 24.05
CA PRO A 626 -13.32 -7.85 23.74
C PRO A 626 -13.54 -7.92 22.23
N LEU A 627 -14.28 -8.94 21.80
CA LEU A 627 -14.79 -9.11 20.44
C LEU A 627 -16.29 -8.78 20.38
N GLY A 628 -16.80 -8.54 19.16
CA GLY A 628 -18.19 -8.16 18.92
C GLY A 628 -19.23 -9.22 19.24
N ASP A 629 -18.83 -10.46 19.48
CA ASP A 629 -19.72 -11.56 19.89
C ASP A 629 -19.81 -11.77 21.41
N GLY A 630 -19.13 -10.91 22.18
CA GLY A 630 -19.10 -11.00 23.65
C GLY A 630 -17.98 -11.89 24.18
N THR A 631 -17.20 -12.54 23.31
CA THR A 631 -15.97 -13.25 23.69
C THR A 631 -14.79 -12.29 23.79
N TRP A 632 -13.69 -12.78 24.35
CA TRP A 632 -12.43 -12.04 24.46
C TRP A 632 -11.30 -12.79 23.76
N CYS A 633 -10.33 -12.05 23.26
CA CYS A 633 -9.24 -12.57 22.45
C CYS A 633 -7.89 -12.08 22.98
N PRO A 634 -6.84 -12.94 23.00
CA PRO A 634 -5.47 -12.49 23.19
C PRO A 634 -5.07 -11.40 22.19
N SER A 635 -4.25 -10.47 22.63
CA SER A 635 -3.73 -9.36 21.85
C SER A 635 -2.20 -9.34 21.85
N ALA A 636 -1.59 -8.54 20.98
CA ALA A 636 -0.14 -8.43 20.91
C ALA A 636 0.29 -6.97 20.67
N PRO A 637 1.48 -6.57 21.15
CA PRO A 637 2.08 -5.29 20.82
C PRO A 637 2.82 -5.34 19.46
N PRO A 638 3.21 -4.17 18.91
CA PRO A 638 4.04 -4.12 17.70
C PRO A 638 5.52 -4.49 17.92
N TRP A 639 6.00 -4.55 19.16
CA TRP A 639 7.38 -4.92 19.52
C TRP A 639 7.50 -5.70 20.82
N ALA A 640 8.57 -6.42 20.99
CA ALA A 640 8.76 -7.42 22.04
C ALA A 640 8.80 -6.86 23.48
N GLU A 641 9.21 -5.60 23.66
CA GLU A 641 9.34 -4.96 24.99
C GLU A 641 8.02 -4.48 25.57
N ALA A 642 7.02 -4.27 24.69
CA ALA A 642 5.74 -3.71 25.11
C ALA A 642 4.73 -4.76 25.53
N ARG A 643 3.65 -4.27 26.07
CA ARG A 643 2.36 -4.95 26.17
C ARG A 643 1.41 -4.29 25.19
N GLY A 644 0.59 -5.05 24.51
CA GLY A 644 -0.29 -4.50 23.47
C GLY A 644 -1.75 -4.70 23.75
N PRO A 645 -2.63 -4.17 22.91
CA PRO A 645 -2.29 -3.17 21.90
C PRO A 645 -1.87 -1.84 22.55
N LEU A 646 -0.96 -1.11 21.92
CA LEU A 646 -0.48 0.18 22.47
C LEU A 646 -1.60 1.22 22.59
N SER A 647 -2.60 1.13 21.71
CA SER A 647 -3.80 1.97 21.73
C SER A 647 -4.61 1.89 23.04
N LEU A 648 -4.40 0.89 23.88
CA LEU A 648 -5.02 0.77 25.18
C LEU A 648 -4.23 1.43 26.31
N TYR A 649 -2.99 1.85 26.05
CA TYR A 649 -2.10 2.48 27.01
C TYR A 649 -1.89 3.92 26.68
N VAL A 650 -2.60 4.85 27.35
CA VAL A 650 -2.44 6.28 27.09
C VAL A 650 -1.18 6.80 27.75
N GLU A 651 -0.12 6.97 26.99
CA GLU A 651 1.06 7.68 27.41
C GLU A 651 1.11 9.11 26.84
N ARG A 652 1.59 10.07 27.62
CA ARG A 652 1.61 11.49 27.31
C ARG A 652 2.06 11.81 25.87
N GLY A 653 1.11 12.23 25.04
CA GLY A 653 1.35 13.01 23.82
C GLY A 653 1.95 12.32 22.60
N ARG A 654 2.25 11.01 22.63
CA ARG A 654 2.93 10.31 21.54
C ARG A 654 2.11 9.25 20.80
N TRP A 655 0.86 9.08 21.14
CA TRP A 655 0.00 8.03 20.61
C TRP A 655 -0.85 8.42 19.42
N PHE A 656 -1.25 9.68 19.27
CA PHE A 656 -2.03 10.15 18.17
C PHE A 656 -1.08 10.53 17.02
N SER A 657 -0.78 9.57 16.16
CA SER A 657 -0.04 9.81 14.92
C SER A 657 -0.89 9.41 13.73
N HIS A 658 -0.64 10.05 12.58
CA HIS A 658 -1.40 9.82 11.34
C HIS A 658 -2.91 9.85 11.54
N LEU A 659 -3.39 10.80 12.37
CA LEU A 659 -4.80 11.06 12.67
C LEU A 659 -5.55 9.92 13.37
N THR A 660 -4.86 8.96 13.99
CA THR A 660 -5.49 7.84 14.69
C THR A 660 -4.70 7.37 15.91
N PHE A 661 -5.40 6.81 16.88
CA PHE A 661 -4.79 6.14 18.05
C PHE A 661 -4.17 4.79 17.71
N PHE A 662 -4.53 4.20 16.57
CA PHE A 662 -4.16 2.83 16.21
C PHE A 662 -2.95 2.76 15.27
N CYS A 663 -2.38 3.88 14.88
CA CYS A 663 -1.33 3.93 13.85
C CYS A 663 -0.20 2.93 14.13
N ARG A 664 0.39 2.94 15.33
CA ARG A 664 1.49 2.03 15.67
C ARG A 664 1.08 0.57 15.64
N ASP A 665 -0.09 0.25 16.18
CA ASP A 665 -0.59 -1.13 16.22
C ASP A 665 -0.95 -1.67 14.84
N SER A 666 -1.54 -0.84 13.97
CA SER A 666 -1.94 -1.24 12.62
C SER A 666 -0.80 -1.18 11.61
N LEU A 667 0.09 -0.17 11.71
CA LEU A 667 1.22 0.04 10.82
C LEU A 667 2.37 -0.92 11.08
N LEU A 668 2.71 -1.14 12.36
CA LEU A 668 3.88 -1.90 12.79
C LEU A 668 3.50 -3.24 13.43
N GLY A 669 2.22 -3.56 13.47
CA GLY A 669 1.67 -4.65 14.23
C GLY A 669 2.11 -6.04 13.79
N PRO A 670 1.93 -7.04 14.65
CA PRO A 670 2.42 -8.40 14.43
C PRO A 670 1.70 -9.16 13.30
N LEU A 671 0.63 -8.58 12.71
CA LEU A 671 0.00 -9.09 11.47
C LEU A 671 1.00 -9.21 10.32
N HIS A 672 2.02 -8.35 10.27
CA HIS A 672 3.11 -8.46 9.31
C HIS A 672 3.81 -9.81 9.37
N LEU A 673 3.92 -10.44 10.55
CA LEU A 673 4.55 -11.74 10.70
C LEU A 673 3.85 -12.85 9.92
N ILE A 674 2.54 -12.71 9.62
CA ILE A 674 1.82 -13.67 8.78
C ILE A 674 2.23 -13.49 7.33
N PHE A 675 2.25 -12.26 6.84
CA PHE A 675 2.71 -11.92 5.48
C PHE A 675 4.18 -12.32 5.29
N GLN A 676 4.99 -12.13 6.30
CA GLN A 676 6.43 -12.42 6.31
C GLN A 676 6.75 -13.90 6.61
N GLU A 677 5.77 -14.79 6.57
CA GLU A 677 5.91 -16.24 6.70
C GLU A 677 6.49 -16.74 8.05
N VAL A 678 6.45 -15.89 9.08
CA VAL A 678 6.83 -16.28 10.45
C VAL A 678 5.70 -17.03 11.14
N ILE A 679 4.46 -16.60 10.91
CA ILE A 679 3.21 -17.21 11.39
C ILE A 679 2.46 -17.78 10.18
N ASP A 680 2.01 -19.04 10.28
CA ASP A 680 1.17 -19.60 9.21
C ASP A 680 -0.21 -18.92 9.18
N PRO A 681 -0.75 -18.59 8.00
CA PRO A 681 -2.08 -17.97 7.89
C PRO A 681 -3.22 -18.76 8.55
N ASN A 682 -3.08 -20.05 8.71
CA ASN A 682 -4.12 -20.95 9.26
C ASN A 682 -3.85 -21.40 10.70
N GLU A 683 -2.78 -20.92 11.35
CA GLU A 683 -2.57 -21.24 12.75
C GLU A 683 -3.39 -20.35 13.69
N GLU A 684 -3.66 -20.81 14.92
CA GLU A 684 -4.50 -20.13 15.91
C GLU A 684 -4.04 -18.69 16.19
N ALA A 685 -2.73 -18.44 16.21
CA ALA A 685 -2.18 -17.11 16.40
C ALA A 685 -2.64 -16.15 15.28
N ALA A 686 -2.78 -16.62 14.03
CA ALA A 686 -3.30 -15.79 12.93
C ALA A 686 -4.79 -15.45 13.14
N ASP A 687 -5.60 -16.40 13.65
CA ASP A 687 -6.99 -16.13 13.99
C ASP A 687 -7.10 -15.05 15.09
N MET A 688 -6.30 -15.16 16.14
CA MET A 688 -6.27 -14.18 17.22
C MET A 688 -5.89 -12.79 16.70
N LEU A 689 -4.80 -12.70 15.92
CA LEU A 689 -4.31 -11.44 15.35
C LEU A 689 -5.35 -10.79 14.43
N LEU A 690 -5.98 -11.56 13.54
CA LEU A 690 -7.01 -11.05 12.63
C LEU A 690 -8.24 -10.56 13.39
N ASN A 691 -8.74 -11.34 14.35
CA ASN A 691 -9.94 -11.01 15.10
C ASN A 691 -9.76 -9.71 15.88
N TYR A 692 -8.71 -9.58 16.70
CA TYR A 692 -8.58 -8.39 17.52
C TYR A 692 -8.25 -7.13 16.71
N HIS A 693 -7.49 -7.25 15.61
CA HIS A 693 -7.25 -6.13 14.70
C HIS A 693 -8.55 -5.68 14.03
N THR A 694 -9.36 -6.63 13.53
CA THR A 694 -10.66 -6.32 12.90
C THR A 694 -11.60 -5.62 13.89
N GLU A 695 -11.67 -6.11 15.13
CA GLU A 695 -12.56 -5.51 16.14
C GLU A 695 -12.11 -4.13 16.60
N LEU A 696 -10.81 -3.97 16.86
CA LEU A 696 -10.29 -2.81 17.56
C LEU A 696 -9.78 -1.71 16.62
N MET A 697 -9.17 -2.08 15.49
CA MET A 697 -8.37 -1.16 14.68
C MET A 697 -8.96 -0.88 13.30
N TYR A 698 -9.90 -1.70 12.81
CA TYR A 698 -10.43 -1.57 11.47
C TYR A 698 -11.85 -1.04 11.43
N THR A 699 -12.11 -0.18 10.45
CA THR A 699 -13.45 0.25 10.05
C THR A 699 -13.70 -0.22 8.63
N ASN A 700 -14.83 -0.91 8.39
CA ASN A 700 -15.11 -1.54 7.09
C ASN A 700 -13.96 -2.45 6.60
N ASN A 701 -13.33 -3.14 7.54
CA ASN A 701 -12.15 -3.99 7.34
C ASN A 701 -10.91 -3.26 6.78
N VAL A 702 -10.76 -1.98 7.02
CA VAL A 702 -9.61 -1.16 6.60
C VAL A 702 -8.91 -0.58 7.83
N ALA A 703 -7.59 -0.63 7.83
CA ALA A 703 -6.75 0.05 8.81
C ALA A 703 -6.71 1.56 8.48
N PHE A 704 -7.67 2.33 9.00
CA PHE A 704 -7.68 3.78 8.75
C PHE A 704 -6.55 4.49 9.48
N SER A 705 -5.85 5.19 8.83
CA SER A 705 -4.74 6.11 8.80
C SER A 705 -3.91 5.81 7.56
N GLN A 706 -3.47 4.59 7.39
CA GLN A 706 -2.68 4.09 6.25
C GLN A 706 -3.18 2.71 5.83
N PRO A 707 -4.23 2.63 5.00
CA PRO A 707 -4.91 1.39 4.64
C PRO A 707 -3.99 0.30 4.08
N TYR A 708 -2.95 0.68 3.35
CA TYR A 708 -2.06 -0.25 2.66
C TYR A 708 -0.84 -0.70 3.49
N TYR A 709 -0.66 -0.19 4.71
CA TYR A 709 0.39 -0.71 5.60
C TYR A 709 -0.01 -1.97 6.34
N SER A 710 -1.29 -2.31 6.42
CA SER A 710 -1.72 -3.58 7.01
C SER A 710 -1.81 -4.67 5.95
N PRO A 711 -1.11 -5.82 6.11
CA PRO A 711 -1.07 -6.89 5.11
C PRO A 711 -2.27 -7.84 5.17
N HIS A 712 -3.29 -7.55 5.97
CA HIS A 712 -4.43 -8.46 6.17
C HIS A 712 -5.21 -8.84 4.90
N PRO A 713 -5.29 -8.01 3.81
CA PRO A 713 -5.93 -8.46 2.57
C PRO A 713 -5.25 -9.69 1.98
N TRP A 714 -3.91 -9.74 1.98
CA TRP A 714 -3.16 -10.91 1.55
C TRP A 714 -3.45 -12.13 2.44
N VAL A 715 -3.56 -11.92 3.76
CA VAL A 715 -3.89 -13.00 4.70
C VAL A 715 -5.27 -13.57 4.41
N HIS A 716 -6.27 -12.71 4.17
CA HIS A 716 -7.62 -13.16 3.79
C HIS A 716 -7.61 -14.02 2.51
N LEU A 717 -6.87 -13.60 1.46
CA LEU A 717 -6.74 -14.40 0.24
C LEU A 717 -6.08 -15.74 0.49
N ARG A 718 -5.04 -15.79 1.31
CA ARG A 718 -4.36 -17.03 1.68
C ARG A 718 -5.29 -18.01 2.42
N ARG A 719 -6.24 -17.49 3.18
CA ARG A 719 -7.25 -18.25 3.92
C ARG A 719 -8.50 -18.56 3.11
N GLY A 720 -8.64 -18.01 1.90
CA GLY A 720 -9.85 -18.16 1.07
C GLY A 720 -11.03 -17.31 1.57
N GLU A 721 -10.78 -16.28 2.38
CA GLU A 721 -11.79 -15.38 2.95
C GLU A 721 -12.12 -14.24 1.96
N VAL A 722 -12.71 -14.61 0.81
CA VAL A 722 -12.90 -13.70 -0.34
C VAL A 722 -13.72 -12.46 0.02
N LYS A 723 -14.76 -12.59 0.81
CA LYS A 723 -15.63 -11.45 1.18
C LYS A 723 -14.88 -10.44 2.04
N ALA A 724 -14.07 -10.90 3.01
CA ALA A 724 -13.24 -10.02 3.83
C ALA A 724 -12.17 -9.33 2.99
N PHE A 725 -11.54 -10.05 2.06
CA PHE A 725 -10.61 -9.47 1.10
C PHE A 725 -11.27 -8.38 0.25
N LEU A 726 -12.41 -8.66 -0.38
CA LEU A 726 -13.10 -7.70 -1.27
C LEU A 726 -13.57 -6.46 -0.52
N LYS A 727 -14.06 -6.63 0.72
CA LYS A 727 -14.42 -5.49 1.56
C LYS A 727 -13.23 -4.58 1.83
N THR A 728 -12.08 -5.15 2.19
CA THR A 728 -10.84 -4.37 2.35
C THR A 728 -10.40 -3.73 1.04
N TYR A 729 -10.34 -4.52 -0.03
CA TYR A 729 -9.85 -4.08 -1.34
C TYR A 729 -10.58 -2.84 -1.85
N TYR A 730 -11.92 -2.90 -1.94
CA TYR A 730 -12.70 -1.76 -2.41
C TYR A 730 -12.63 -0.57 -1.45
N ASN A 731 -12.76 -0.79 -0.15
CA ASN A 731 -12.73 0.31 0.81
C ASN A 731 -11.35 0.99 0.88
N SER A 732 -10.25 0.25 0.74
CA SER A 732 -8.90 0.82 0.78
C SER A 732 -8.63 1.75 -0.41
N PHE A 733 -8.84 1.29 -1.65
CA PHE A 733 -8.53 2.16 -2.79
C PHE A 733 -9.53 3.32 -2.93
N VAL A 734 -10.81 3.10 -2.63
CA VAL A 734 -11.81 4.18 -2.67
C VAL A 734 -11.53 5.26 -1.62
N SER A 735 -10.94 4.89 -0.48
CA SER A 735 -10.60 5.85 0.58
C SER A 735 -9.39 6.74 0.25
N LEU A 736 -8.49 6.32 -0.64
CA LEU A 736 -7.24 7.02 -0.93
C LEU A 736 -7.11 7.53 -2.37
N ALA A 737 -7.71 6.85 -3.34
CA ALA A 737 -7.57 7.19 -4.74
C ALA A 737 -8.49 8.35 -5.15
N ASP A 738 -7.95 9.28 -5.93
CA ASP A 738 -8.74 10.22 -6.73
C ASP A 738 -9.58 9.43 -7.75
N ARG A 739 -10.90 9.63 -7.74
CA ARG A 739 -11.83 8.84 -8.54
C ARG A 739 -11.80 9.16 -10.04
N GLU A 740 -11.12 10.23 -10.44
CA GLU A 740 -11.03 10.73 -11.82
C GLU A 740 -9.65 10.45 -12.45
N THR A 741 -8.57 10.67 -11.69
CA THR A 741 -7.18 10.53 -12.18
C THR A 741 -6.45 9.32 -11.61
N PHE A 742 -7.08 8.60 -10.66
CA PHE A 742 -6.57 7.38 -10.02
C PHE A 742 -5.28 7.56 -9.19
N THR A 743 -4.90 8.79 -8.91
CA THR A 743 -3.76 9.11 -8.07
C THR A 743 -4.08 8.85 -6.60
N PHE A 744 -3.15 8.30 -5.84
CA PHE A 744 -3.35 7.95 -4.44
C PHE A 744 -2.79 9.01 -3.48
N TRP A 745 -3.53 9.28 -2.41
CA TRP A 745 -3.05 9.97 -1.23
C TRP A 745 -2.33 9.01 -0.27
N GLU A 746 -1.44 9.54 0.55
CA GLU A 746 -0.74 8.78 1.60
C GLU A 746 -1.68 8.36 2.72
N HIS A 747 -2.50 9.28 3.22
CA HIS A 747 -3.39 9.06 4.35
C HIS A 747 -4.84 9.44 4.04
N TYR A 748 -5.78 8.70 4.61
CA TYR A 748 -7.17 9.11 4.67
C TYR A 748 -7.34 10.19 5.77
N PRO A 749 -8.09 11.28 5.55
CA PRO A 749 -8.89 11.66 4.38
C PRO A 749 -8.19 12.67 3.44
N GLY A 750 -7.11 12.34 2.81
CA GLY A 750 -6.39 13.21 1.88
C GLY A 750 -5.37 14.11 2.60
N VAL A 751 -4.58 13.50 3.48
CA VAL A 751 -3.49 14.14 4.23
C VAL A 751 -2.18 13.46 3.85
N GLY A 752 -1.06 14.13 4.03
CA GLY A 752 0.25 13.65 3.62
C GLY A 752 0.55 13.95 2.15
N SER A 753 1.34 13.12 1.52
CA SER A 753 1.78 13.28 0.14
C SER A 753 0.70 12.85 -0.87
N PRO A 754 0.41 13.65 -1.92
CA PRO A 754 -0.23 13.15 -3.12
C PRO A 754 0.76 12.26 -3.91
N HIS A 755 0.22 11.46 -4.86
CA HIS A 755 1.02 10.54 -5.68
C HIS A 755 1.85 9.53 -4.87
N LYS A 756 1.31 9.04 -3.76
CA LYS A 756 1.97 8.03 -2.93
C LYS A 756 1.92 6.67 -3.63
N THR A 757 2.97 6.37 -4.38
CA THR A 757 3.05 5.16 -5.22
C THR A 757 3.27 3.86 -4.42
N HIS A 758 3.59 3.93 -3.14
CA HIS A 758 3.53 2.78 -2.23
C HIS A 758 2.09 2.23 -2.11
N GLU A 759 1.12 3.10 -1.82
CA GLU A 759 -0.29 2.75 -1.71
C GLU A 759 -0.84 2.24 -3.04
N GLU A 760 -0.49 2.90 -4.12
CA GLU A 760 -0.84 2.46 -5.46
C GLU A 760 -0.19 1.11 -5.81
N GLY A 761 1.07 0.91 -5.47
CA GLY A 761 1.80 -0.36 -5.63
C GLY A 761 1.12 -1.51 -4.90
N TRP A 762 0.66 -1.30 -3.66
CA TRP A 762 -0.09 -2.32 -2.93
C TRP A 762 -1.49 -2.57 -3.50
N PHE A 763 -2.20 -1.54 -3.98
CA PHE A 763 -3.44 -1.74 -4.74
C PHE A 763 -3.20 -2.65 -5.96
N LEU A 764 -2.13 -2.38 -6.72
CA LEU A 764 -1.75 -3.16 -7.89
C LEU A 764 -1.39 -4.61 -7.51
N MET A 765 -0.62 -4.82 -6.44
CA MET A 765 -0.28 -6.15 -5.95
C MET A 765 -1.49 -6.90 -5.39
N GLN A 766 -2.42 -6.24 -4.70
CA GLN A 766 -3.67 -6.86 -4.25
C GLN A 766 -4.54 -7.27 -5.45
N THR A 767 -4.59 -6.45 -6.50
CA THR A 767 -5.27 -6.80 -7.76
C THR A 767 -4.59 -8.00 -8.42
N ARG A 768 -3.27 -8.02 -8.46
CA ARG A 768 -2.49 -9.13 -8.97
C ARG A 768 -2.80 -10.42 -8.20
N TRP A 769 -2.79 -10.40 -6.87
CA TRP A 769 -3.10 -11.58 -6.05
C TRP A 769 -4.57 -12.02 -6.17
N MET A 770 -5.48 -11.09 -6.37
CA MET A 770 -6.88 -11.39 -6.69
C MET A 770 -7.02 -12.19 -7.99
N LEU A 771 -6.13 -11.94 -8.97
CA LEU A 771 -6.18 -12.55 -10.30
C LEU A 771 -5.29 -13.80 -10.40
N TRP A 772 -4.07 -13.74 -9.88
CA TRP A 772 -3.16 -14.91 -9.80
C TRP A 772 -2.22 -14.82 -8.62
N MET A 773 -1.98 -15.94 -7.97
CA MET A 773 -1.18 -16.04 -6.75
C MET A 773 -0.47 -17.40 -6.69
N GLU A 774 0.80 -17.40 -6.34
CA GLU A 774 1.59 -18.62 -6.16
C GLU A 774 1.57 -19.08 -4.71
N GLN A 775 1.51 -20.41 -4.54
CA GLN A 775 1.64 -21.07 -3.24
C GLN A 775 2.39 -22.37 -3.37
N GLY A 776 3.69 -22.37 -3.08
CA GLY A 776 4.54 -23.54 -3.28
C GLY A 776 4.53 -23.99 -4.76
N GLN A 777 4.06 -25.22 -5.04
CA GLN A 777 3.92 -25.77 -6.38
C GLN A 777 2.55 -25.51 -7.04
N THR A 778 1.70 -24.71 -6.38
CA THR A 778 0.35 -24.41 -6.84
C THR A 778 0.27 -22.99 -7.39
N LEU A 779 -0.35 -22.85 -8.56
CA LEU A 779 -0.80 -21.59 -9.11
C LEU A 779 -2.30 -21.45 -8.84
N LYS A 780 -2.67 -20.47 -8.04
CA LYS A 780 -4.07 -20.07 -7.83
C LYS A 780 -4.46 -19.01 -8.84
N LEU A 781 -5.51 -19.25 -9.60
CA LEU A 781 -6.06 -18.33 -10.57
C LEU A 781 -7.44 -17.85 -10.12
N LEU A 782 -7.68 -16.55 -10.22
CA LEU A 782 -8.90 -15.86 -9.83
C LEU A 782 -9.33 -16.11 -8.37
N PRO A 783 -8.39 -16.28 -7.39
CA PRO A 783 -8.76 -16.70 -6.04
C PRO A 783 -9.64 -15.68 -5.31
N GLY A 784 -9.59 -14.39 -5.69
CA GLY A 784 -10.27 -13.30 -4.99
C GLY A 784 -11.26 -12.51 -5.84
N ILE A 785 -11.58 -12.92 -7.06
CA ILE A 785 -12.46 -12.11 -7.92
C ILE A 785 -13.90 -11.99 -7.36
N PRO A 786 -14.57 -10.84 -7.56
CA PRO A 786 -15.99 -10.68 -7.24
C PRO A 786 -16.86 -11.61 -8.10
N ARG A 787 -17.93 -12.18 -7.54
CA ARG A 787 -18.91 -13.00 -8.27
C ARG A 787 -19.52 -12.29 -9.45
N LYS A 788 -19.79 -10.97 -9.29
CA LYS A 788 -20.36 -10.13 -10.36
C LYS A 788 -19.49 -10.08 -11.63
N TRP A 789 -18.21 -10.43 -11.56
CA TRP A 789 -17.36 -10.51 -12.74
C TRP A 789 -17.64 -11.73 -13.60
N MET A 790 -18.37 -12.70 -13.08
CA MET A 790 -18.82 -13.90 -13.80
C MET A 790 -20.33 -13.85 -14.18
N GLU A 791 -20.94 -12.66 -14.24
CA GLU A 791 -22.26 -12.49 -14.83
C GLU A 791 -22.27 -12.85 -16.32
N ASN A 792 -23.43 -13.26 -16.84
CA ASN A 792 -23.57 -13.71 -18.24
C ASN A 792 -22.98 -12.72 -19.25
N GLY A 793 -22.18 -13.21 -20.17
CA GLY A 793 -21.51 -12.45 -21.23
C GLY A 793 -20.24 -11.70 -20.79
N LYS A 794 -19.85 -11.78 -19.53
CA LYS A 794 -18.58 -11.20 -19.04
C LYS A 794 -17.40 -12.15 -19.25
N SER A 795 -16.23 -11.57 -19.46
CA SER A 795 -14.97 -12.29 -19.63
C SER A 795 -13.82 -11.66 -18.85
N ILE A 796 -12.86 -12.48 -18.44
CA ILE A 796 -11.58 -12.09 -17.86
C ILE A 796 -10.47 -12.61 -18.76
N GLU A 797 -9.55 -11.73 -19.16
CA GLU A 797 -8.38 -12.11 -19.95
C GLU A 797 -7.09 -11.63 -19.27
N LEU A 798 -6.14 -12.54 -19.12
CA LEU A 798 -4.76 -12.28 -18.73
C LEU A 798 -3.87 -12.78 -19.85
N ASN A 799 -3.09 -11.91 -20.47
CA ASN A 799 -2.22 -12.27 -21.59
C ASN A 799 -0.76 -11.99 -21.23
N GLY A 800 0.00 -13.05 -21.02
CA GLY A 800 1.44 -12.95 -20.78
C GLY A 800 1.83 -12.38 -19.41
N VAL A 801 0.96 -12.44 -18.41
CA VAL A 801 1.32 -12.01 -17.04
C VAL A 801 2.41 -12.91 -16.47
N ALA A 802 3.34 -12.32 -15.73
CA ALA A 802 4.45 -13.07 -15.18
C ALA A 802 4.12 -13.69 -13.82
N SER A 803 4.64 -14.87 -13.58
CA SER A 803 4.59 -15.62 -12.34
C SER A 803 5.93 -16.29 -12.02
N TYR A 804 6.04 -16.91 -10.85
CA TYR A 804 7.23 -17.73 -10.50
C TYR A 804 7.34 -18.99 -11.38
N PHE A 805 6.25 -19.33 -12.06
CA PHE A 805 6.19 -20.46 -13.00
C PHE A 805 6.44 -20.05 -14.47
N GLY A 806 6.73 -18.77 -14.71
CA GLY A 806 6.89 -18.15 -16.02
C GLY A 806 5.65 -17.37 -16.45
N SER A 807 5.51 -17.14 -17.75
CA SER A 807 4.39 -16.41 -18.33
C SER A 807 3.11 -17.23 -18.31
N ILE A 808 2.02 -16.58 -17.94
CA ILE A 808 0.68 -17.17 -17.87
C ILE A 808 -0.25 -16.43 -18.81
N SER A 809 -1.13 -17.18 -19.50
CA SER A 809 -2.31 -16.64 -20.15
C SER A 809 -3.56 -17.35 -19.64
N LEU A 810 -4.60 -16.58 -19.34
CA LEU A 810 -5.89 -17.06 -18.88
C LEU A 810 -6.99 -16.33 -19.64
N ARG A 811 -7.97 -17.10 -20.11
CA ARG A 811 -9.26 -16.55 -20.54
C ARG A 811 -10.38 -17.30 -19.83
N ALA A 812 -11.31 -16.58 -19.20
CA ALA A 812 -12.48 -17.11 -18.55
C ALA A 812 -13.73 -16.38 -19.10
N ASP A 813 -14.67 -17.14 -19.68
CA ASP A 813 -15.88 -16.63 -20.32
C ASP A 813 -17.11 -17.15 -19.57
N SER A 814 -17.99 -16.26 -19.15
CA SER A 814 -19.29 -16.61 -18.57
C SER A 814 -20.35 -16.68 -19.67
N LYS A 815 -20.89 -17.89 -19.87
CA LYS A 815 -21.95 -18.20 -20.83
C LYS A 815 -23.16 -18.79 -20.10
N LEU A 816 -23.64 -18.09 -19.07
CA LEU A 816 -24.70 -18.58 -18.19
C LEU A 816 -26.06 -18.66 -18.89
N ASP A 817 -26.29 -17.96 -20.00
CA ASP A 817 -27.40 -18.16 -20.89
C ASP A 817 -27.42 -19.58 -21.53
N GLN A 818 -26.23 -20.20 -21.61
CA GLN A 818 -26.04 -21.58 -22.02
C GLN A 818 -25.82 -22.52 -20.83
N GLY A 819 -26.00 -22.04 -19.61
CA GLY A 819 -25.80 -22.81 -18.38
C GLY A 819 -24.33 -23.15 -18.07
N LYS A 820 -23.33 -22.39 -18.55
CA LYS A 820 -21.92 -22.74 -18.36
C LYS A 820 -20.97 -21.57 -18.16
N ILE A 821 -19.83 -21.85 -17.53
CA ILE A 821 -18.64 -21.00 -17.46
C ILE A 821 -17.47 -21.80 -18.04
N GLU A 822 -16.76 -21.22 -18.98
CA GLU A 822 -15.61 -21.83 -19.64
C GLU A 822 -14.32 -21.06 -19.30
N ALA A 823 -13.21 -21.77 -19.18
CA ALA A 823 -11.90 -21.14 -19.03
C ALA A 823 -10.80 -21.93 -19.73
N ARG A 824 -9.78 -21.18 -20.19
CA ARG A 824 -8.57 -21.75 -20.78
C ARG A 824 -7.36 -21.13 -20.09
N VAL A 825 -6.47 -21.99 -19.63
CA VAL A 825 -5.21 -21.62 -18.94
C VAL A 825 -4.04 -22.13 -19.77
N GLU A 826 -3.04 -21.27 -19.96
CA GLU A 826 -1.77 -21.64 -20.59
C GLU A 826 -0.59 -21.15 -19.72
N CYS A 827 0.37 -22.05 -19.49
CA CYS A 827 1.65 -21.76 -18.84
C CYS A 827 2.69 -22.72 -19.44
N SER A 828 3.22 -22.33 -20.61
CA SER A 828 4.19 -23.11 -21.36
C SER A 828 5.64 -22.80 -20.93
N SER A 829 6.00 -23.14 -19.71
CA SER A 829 7.32 -22.91 -19.15
C SER A 829 7.89 -24.24 -18.64
N GLU A 830 9.22 -24.40 -18.70
CA GLU A 830 9.91 -25.50 -18.00
C GLU A 830 9.66 -25.49 -16.49
N ARG A 831 9.20 -24.37 -15.95
CA ARG A 831 8.89 -24.14 -14.53
C ARG A 831 7.39 -24.25 -14.22
N GLN A 832 6.59 -24.82 -15.10
CA GLN A 832 5.13 -24.88 -14.94
C GLN A 832 4.73 -25.40 -13.53
N PRO A 833 3.57 -24.92 -13.00
CA PRO A 833 3.07 -25.38 -11.71
C PRO A 833 2.68 -26.86 -11.78
N ARG A 834 2.82 -27.58 -10.67
CA ARG A 834 2.28 -28.94 -10.58
C ARG A 834 0.75 -28.94 -10.51
N ILE A 835 0.20 -27.94 -9.84
CA ILE A 835 -1.22 -27.79 -9.56
C ILE A 835 -1.68 -26.40 -10.02
N VAL A 836 -2.82 -26.34 -10.70
CA VAL A 836 -3.57 -25.12 -10.94
C VAL A 836 -4.89 -25.22 -10.19
N GLU A 837 -5.17 -24.21 -9.36
CA GLU A 837 -6.47 -24.03 -8.71
C GLU A 837 -7.16 -22.81 -9.33
N LEU A 838 -8.23 -23.04 -10.08
CA LEU A 838 -8.96 -22.02 -10.81
C LEU A 838 -10.35 -21.81 -10.17
N ARG A 839 -10.55 -20.66 -9.53
CA ARG A 839 -11.85 -20.31 -8.94
C ARG A 839 -12.76 -19.67 -10.00
N LEU A 840 -13.95 -20.25 -10.21
CA LEU A 840 -14.97 -19.78 -11.16
C LEU A 840 -16.32 -19.68 -10.43
N PRO A 841 -16.59 -18.60 -9.69
CA PRO A 841 -17.78 -18.46 -8.87
C PRO A 841 -19.01 -18.15 -9.73
N HIS A 842 -20.13 -18.79 -9.44
CA HIS A 842 -21.41 -18.39 -10.03
C HIS A 842 -21.92 -17.08 -9.41
N PRO A 843 -22.44 -16.08 -10.18
CA PRO A 843 -22.88 -14.79 -9.65
C PRO A 843 -23.90 -14.91 -8.50
N HIS A 844 -24.80 -15.88 -8.59
CA HIS A 844 -25.82 -16.12 -7.57
C HIS A 844 -25.48 -17.29 -6.62
N GLY A 845 -24.24 -17.68 -6.50
CA GLY A 845 -23.79 -18.71 -5.57
C GLY A 845 -24.24 -20.15 -5.90
N LYS A 846 -24.77 -20.40 -7.10
CA LYS A 846 -25.12 -21.76 -7.54
C LYS A 846 -23.83 -22.62 -7.61
N LYS A 847 -23.94 -23.88 -7.27
CA LYS A 847 -22.88 -24.84 -7.42
C LYS A 847 -22.95 -25.53 -8.80
N ALA A 848 -21.78 -25.79 -9.38
CA ALA A 848 -21.73 -26.48 -10.65
C ALA A 848 -22.25 -27.93 -10.51
N THR A 849 -23.07 -28.35 -11.46
CA THR A 849 -23.64 -29.70 -11.55
C THR A 849 -22.76 -30.62 -12.40
N GLY A 850 -21.89 -30.05 -13.22
CA GLY A 850 -20.91 -30.77 -14.03
C GLY A 850 -19.60 -30.02 -14.15
N VAL A 851 -18.50 -30.78 -14.32
CA VAL A 851 -17.17 -30.24 -14.54
C VAL A 851 -16.44 -31.05 -15.60
N LYS A 852 -15.69 -30.33 -16.48
CA LYS A 852 -14.69 -30.91 -17.36
C LYS A 852 -13.34 -30.20 -17.12
N GLY A 853 -12.25 -30.88 -17.28
CA GLY A 853 -10.90 -30.33 -17.21
C GLY A 853 -10.28 -30.30 -15.82
N GLY A 854 -10.91 -30.87 -14.78
CA GLY A 854 -10.38 -30.94 -13.44
C GLY A 854 -11.36 -31.51 -12.42
N VAL A 855 -11.06 -31.34 -11.15
CA VAL A 855 -11.89 -31.73 -10.00
C VAL A 855 -12.46 -30.45 -9.35
N TYR A 856 -13.79 -30.37 -9.27
CA TYR A 856 -14.47 -29.22 -8.70
C TYR A 856 -14.71 -29.37 -7.20
N ASP A 857 -14.27 -28.38 -6.43
CA ASP A 857 -14.64 -28.20 -5.05
C ASP A 857 -15.79 -27.17 -4.96
N ALA A 858 -16.96 -27.68 -4.59
CA ALA A 858 -18.15 -26.85 -4.46
C ALA A 858 -18.09 -25.84 -3.29
N GLN A 859 -17.26 -26.08 -2.28
CA GLN A 859 -17.13 -25.22 -1.12
C GLN A 859 -16.39 -23.92 -1.49
N THR A 860 -15.27 -24.06 -2.15
CA THR A 860 -14.41 -22.96 -2.60
C THR A 860 -14.72 -22.48 -4.01
N GLU A 861 -15.62 -23.17 -4.75
CA GLU A 861 -15.97 -22.91 -6.15
C GLU A 861 -14.75 -22.97 -7.08
N THR A 862 -13.83 -23.88 -6.79
CA THR A 862 -12.52 -23.98 -7.42
C THR A 862 -12.39 -25.28 -8.17
N VAL A 863 -11.85 -25.22 -9.38
CA VAL A 863 -11.45 -26.39 -10.17
C VAL A 863 -9.97 -26.64 -9.93
N ARG A 864 -9.64 -27.82 -9.40
CA ARG A 864 -8.27 -28.27 -9.22
C ARG A 864 -7.83 -29.10 -10.41
N ILE A 865 -6.76 -28.68 -11.05
CA ILE A 865 -6.14 -29.33 -12.20
C ILE A 865 -4.80 -29.90 -11.74
N GLU A 866 -4.69 -31.23 -11.62
CA GLU A 866 -3.50 -31.94 -11.17
C GLU A 866 -3.36 -33.29 -11.87
N PRO A 867 -2.23 -33.61 -12.52
CA PRO A 867 -1.12 -32.69 -12.81
C PRO A 867 -1.46 -31.71 -13.92
N PHE A 868 -1.03 -30.44 -13.75
CA PHE A 868 -1.12 -29.45 -14.84
C PHE A 868 0.01 -29.68 -15.86
N LYS A 869 -0.30 -29.56 -17.15
CA LYS A 869 0.67 -29.69 -18.25
C LYS A 869 0.39 -28.66 -19.32
N ASP A 870 1.25 -27.68 -19.44
CA ASP A 870 1.30 -26.60 -20.42
C ASP A 870 -0.01 -25.80 -20.57
N LYS A 871 -1.16 -26.47 -20.76
CA LYS A 871 -2.48 -25.86 -20.92
C LYS A 871 -3.59 -26.76 -20.40
N ALA A 872 -4.70 -26.13 -20.04
CA ALA A 872 -5.92 -26.78 -19.64
C ALA A 872 -7.16 -26.00 -20.11
N GLU A 873 -8.20 -26.73 -20.43
CA GLU A 873 -9.53 -26.20 -20.68
C GLU A 873 -10.49 -26.70 -19.61
N VAL A 874 -11.27 -25.80 -19.04
CA VAL A 874 -12.22 -26.07 -17.96
C VAL A 874 -13.61 -25.65 -18.40
N GLU A 875 -14.60 -26.48 -18.14
CA GLU A 875 -16.02 -26.15 -18.31
C GLU A 875 -16.77 -26.53 -17.04
N LEU A 876 -17.46 -25.55 -16.46
CA LEU A 876 -18.43 -25.77 -15.38
C LEU A 876 -19.85 -25.64 -15.96
N SER A 877 -20.72 -26.62 -15.66
CA SER A 877 -22.12 -26.60 -16.05
C SER A 877 -23.00 -26.31 -14.85
N PHE A 878 -24.06 -25.50 -15.05
CA PHE A 878 -25.01 -25.05 -14.03
C PHE A 878 -26.43 -25.32 -14.54
N GLU A 879 -27.33 -25.73 -13.62
CA GLU A 879 -28.75 -25.88 -13.87
C GLU A 879 -29.56 -24.64 -13.49
#